data_2784aea35f00629ff13d287ba4962e0e
#
_entry.id   2784aea35f00629ff13d287ba4962e0e
#
_cell.length_a   1.000
_cell.length_b   1.000
_cell.length_c   1.000
_cell.angle_alpha   90.00
_cell.angle_beta   90.00
_cell.angle_gamma   90.00
#
_symmetry.space_group_name_H-M   'P 1'
#
loop_
_entity.id
_entity.type
_entity.pdbx_description
1 polymer ?
#
loop_
_entity_poly.entity_id
_entity_poly.type
_entity_poly.pdbx_seq_one_letter_code
_entity_poly.pdbx_strand_id
1 'polypeptide(L)'
;MKAQRSIVQISFAFLILCSAISIASVPVKAQALNAGTVTGVVTDPNSAVVPNATVTIANAVTGYTRTATTDAEGAFRFSDVPPNNYQLKASAPGFSSEQQSLTVWTSVPISVKIPLAVSSASETVTITSDAAQALENISTTHTDVDQSSITRLPVRSVGSGLSDVVTLAAPGVVADSNGFFHPLGDHAQTSYSTDNQPVSDQQSKAFSTQLPPNAIQSMEIITGSTPAEYGDKTSLVVNAITKSGLNQKKPTGDFSTTYGTFGTIGQDASLAYGTAKAGNFVTFNFERSRRFLDAPEFTVLHDKGSAGSIFDRIDYSPNSKDTFHLNLFFARNSFQTPNQFDQQALGQDQRQLVHSVNIAPGYVHIFGATTVLSINPYYRLDNVKYFASPNPFSDQTMTFSQSRRLNNAGVKADLSYVKGRHNAKFGVQLSHTFLSESFRFGITDPDFNNPASPDFLPGLLPFDLTRGGRQFAFRGHTDIKQEAIYAQDTLTLGNATASFGVRFDNYNGITKGRLLQPRLGISYHIKSTGTVLRGSFMRSFESPYNENLILSSVTGAGGLANGVLGDTSNLPLRPGARSQFNAGFQQAIGKHLLLDMDYFIKRTNNAYDFNVLLNTSVTFPISWQKSKVDGASLRLNLTNYKGLSAFIVAGHTRARFFPPETGGLFFNSNLPAGVFRIDHDQKLEQTTQVQYQFEHWKKVAPYVNFTWRYDSGLVAGSVPDFASTLDFTADQQAQIGLFCGSVFATPTQPILSCNSANRGALRVRIPVQGTENDDTNPPRIGPRHLFDFSVGTDNLLATEQKKLTLRFTAMNITNKVTLYNFLSTFSGTHFVAPRTFQIQAGVTF
;
A
#
# COMPACT_ATOMS: atom_id res chain seq x y z
N MET A 1 -3.24 -35.06 -13.02
CA MET A 1 -3.58 -35.20 -14.47
C MET A 1 -4.64 -34.19 -14.96
N LYS A 2 -5.72 -33.88 -14.20
CA LYS A 2 -6.71 -32.84 -14.65
C LYS A 2 -6.12 -31.41 -14.65
N ALA A 3 -5.29 -31.05 -13.68
CA ALA A 3 -4.66 -29.72 -13.61
C ALA A 3 -3.66 -29.47 -14.77
N GLN A 4 -2.93 -30.49 -15.23
CA GLN A 4 -2.06 -30.35 -16.39
C GLN A 4 -2.84 -30.15 -17.70
N ARG A 5 -4.03 -30.77 -17.85
CA ARG A 5 -4.88 -30.55 -19.02
C ARG A 5 -5.45 -29.14 -19.08
N SER A 6 -5.80 -28.53 -17.92
CA SER A 6 -6.29 -27.14 -17.87
C SER A 6 -5.20 -26.13 -18.22
N ILE A 7 -3.97 -26.34 -17.77
CA ILE A 7 -2.83 -25.45 -18.10
C ILE A 7 -2.53 -25.52 -19.62
N VAL A 8 -2.57 -26.71 -20.19
CA VAL A 8 -2.38 -26.90 -21.64
C VAL A 8 -3.50 -26.26 -22.44
N GLN A 9 -4.74 -26.35 -21.99
CA GLN A 9 -5.89 -25.71 -22.66
C GLN A 9 -5.85 -24.18 -22.59
N ILE A 10 -5.43 -23.61 -21.47
CA ILE A 10 -5.22 -22.16 -21.31
C ILE A 10 -4.04 -21.69 -22.18
N SER A 11 -2.95 -22.46 -22.21
CA SER A 11 -1.79 -22.15 -23.04
C SER A 11 -2.14 -22.24 -24.54
N PHE A 12 -2.98 -23.21 -24.95
CA PHE A 12 -3.42 -23.36 -26.32
C PHE A 12 -4.41 -22.27 -26.76
N ALA A 13 -5.32 -21.85 -25.85
CA ALA A 13 -6.21 -20.70 -26.07
C ALA A 13 -5.42 -19.38 -26.15
N PHE A 14 -4.37 -19.23 -25.37
CA PHE A 14 -3.46 -18.08 -25.40
C PHE A 14 -2.65 -18.03 -26.71
N LEU A 15 -2.16 -19.19 -27.19
CA LEU A 15 -1.46 -19.28 -28.47
C LEU A 15 -2.38 -19.00 -29.69
N ILE A 16 -3.62 -19.41 -29.61
CA ILE A 16 -4.63 -19.15 -30.68
C ILE A 16 -5.03 -17.66 -30.67
N LEU A 17 -5.12 -17.03 -29.47
CA LEU A 17 -5.39 -15.60 -29.36
C LEU A 17 -4.21 -14.75 -29.88
N CYS A 18 -2.97 -15.17 -29.64
CA CYS A 18 -1.78 -14.53 -30.19
C CYS A 18 -1.62 -14.69 -31.71
N SER A 19 -2.08 -15.82 -32.29
CA SER A 19 -2.00 -16.05 -33.71
C SER A 19 -3.12 -15.40 -34.54
N ALA A 20 -4.22 -14.99 -33.92
CA ALA A 20 -5.32 -14.30 -34.62
C ALA A 20 -5.08 -12.77 -34.79
N ILE A 21 -4.02 -12.19 -34.16
CA ILE A 21 -3.72 -10.76 -34.17
C ILE A 21 -2.78 -10.34 -35.34
N SER A 22 -2.38 -11.23 -36.22
CA SER A 22 -1.35 -10.95 -37.22
C SER A 22 -1.89 -10.47 -38.58
N ILE A 23 -2.83 -9.54 -38.63
CA ILE A 23 -3.21 -8.93 -39.94
C ILE A 23 -3.49 -7.43 -39.81
N ALA A 24 -2.71 -6.64 -40.52
CA ALA A 24 -2.82 -5.22 -40.91
C ALA A 24 -2.11 -4.17 -40.04
N SER A 25 -0.99 -3.70 -40.54
CA SER A 25 -0.14 -2.62 -39.97
C SER A 25 -0.34 -1.29 -40.70
N VAL A 26 -0.65 -0.23 -39.95
CA VAL A 26 -0.48 1.17 -40.33
C VAL A 26 0.06 1.93 -39.09
N PRO A 27 1.05 2.84 -39.19
CA PRO A 27 1.83 3.31 -38.05
C PRO A 27 1.22 4.48 -37.29
N VAL A 28 1.09 4.37 -35.95
CA VAL A 28 0.72 5.45 -35.02
C VAL A 28 1.18 5.16 -33.57
N LYS A 29 1.56 6.14 -32.73
CA LYS A 29 2.34 6.12 -31.47
C LYS A 29 1.55 5.84 -30.16
N ALA A 30 2.12 5.22 -29.20
CA ALA A 30 1.54 4.41 -28.12
C ALA A 30 1.65 4.87 -26.65
N GLN A 31 0.88 4.25 -25.72
CA GLN A 31 0.69 4.67 -24.32
C GLN A 31 0.40 3.59 -23.27
N ALA A 32 0.64 3.92 -21.99
CA ALA A 32 0.22 3.18 -20.79
C ALA A 32 -1.11 3.70 -20.19
N LEU A 33 -1.76 2.99 -19.28
CA LEU A 33 -3.21 2.97 -19.14
C LEU A 33 -3.86 3.62 -17.94
N ASN A 34 -3.16 3.83 -16.84
CA ASN A 34 -3.62 4.66 -15.71
C ASN A 34 -2.90 6.01 -15.68
N ALA A 35 -2.19 6.28 -16.73
CA ALA A 35 -1.52 7.54 -16.98
C ALA A 35 -1.97 8.05 -18.32
N GLY A 36 -2.10 9.37 -18.43
CA GLY A 36 -2.37 10.03 -19.69
C GLY A 36 -1.15 10.09 -20.57
N THR A 37 -1.33 10.40 -21.85
CA THR A 37 -0.27 10.98 -22.66
C THR A 37 -0.63 12.39 -23.05
N VAL A 38 0.37 13.21 -23.02
CA VAL A 38 0.35 14.55 -23.57
C VAL A 38 1.23 14.59 -24.79
N THR A 39 0.65 14.88 -25.93
CA THR A 39 1.37 15.14 -27.19
C THR A 39 1.13 16.58 -27.61
N GLY A 40 2.00 17.13 -28.40
CA GLY A 40 1.76 18.45 -28.96
C GLY A 40 2.79 18.86 -30.00
N VAL A 41 2.55 20.04 -30.57
CA VAL A 41 3.46 20.66 -31.51
C VAL A 41 3.75 22.09 -31.03
N VAL A 42 5.04 22.46 -31.04
CA VAL A 42 5.47 23.82 -30.76
C VAL A 42 5.62 24.55 -32.10
N THR A 43 5.00 25.73 -32.22
CA THR A 43 5.04 26.52 -33.43
C THR A 43 5.49 27.95 -33.14
N ASP A 44 5.97 28.65 -34.17
CA ASP A 44 6.21 30.09 -34.14
C ASP A 44 4.91 30.88 -34.40
N PRO A 45 4.92 32.24 -34.39
CA PRO A 45 3.74 33.06 -34.69
C PRO A 45 3.19 32.86 -36.11
N ASN A 46 4.01 32.38 -37.03
CA ASN A 46 3.62 32.11 -38.42
C ASN A 46 3.13 30.68 -38.62
N SER A 47 2.97 29.91 -37.53
CA SER A 47 2.60 28.48 -37.51
C SER A 47 3.66 27.53 -38.08
N ALA A 48 4.90 27.99 -38.30
CA ALA A 48 6.02 27.12 -38.62
C ALA A 48 6.45 26.34 -37.36
N VAL A 49 6.84 25.09 -37.52
CA VAL A 49 7.25 24.21 -36.41
C VAL A 49 8.59 24.65 -35.81
N VAL A 50 8.72 24.54 -34.49
CA VAL A 50 9.97 24.89 -33.76
C VAL A 50 10.65 23.61 -33.28
N PRO A 51 11.67 23.11 -33.97
CA PRO A 51 12.45 21.96 -33.53
C PRO A 51 13.40 22.34 -32.38
N ASN A 52 13.78 21.35 -31.59
CA ASN A 52 14.66 21.48 -30.42
C ASN A 52 14.14 22.44 -29.33
N ALA A 53 12.86 22.75 -29.32
CA ALA A 53 12.23 23.47 -28.22
C ALA A 53 12.17 22.57 -26.98
N THR A 54 12.44 23.14 -25.82
CA THR A 54 12.32 22.44 -24.55
C THR A 54 10.90 22.60 -24.01
N VAL A 55 10.20 21.52 -23.84
CA VAL A 55 8.86 21.50 -23.25
C VAL A 55 8.94 20.81 -21.89
N THR A 56 8.43 21.47 -20.85
CA THR A 56 8.36 20.94 -19.48
C THR A 56 6.90 20.80 -19.06
N ILE A 57 6.53 19.66 -18.54
CA ILE A 57 5.25 19.43 -17.84
C ILE A 57 5.52 19.34 -16.34
N ALA A 58 4.82 20.12 -15.54
CA ALA A 58 5.05 20.17 -14.11
C ALA A 58 3.74 20.30 -13.31
N ASN A 59 3.71 19.68 -12.13
CA ASN A 59 2.71 19.94 -11.10
C ASN A 59 3.43 20.36 -9.81
N ALA A 60 3.14 21.56 -9.37
CA ALA A 60 3.85 22.18 -8.24
C ALA A 60 3.42 21.63 -6.88
N VAL A 61 2.25 20.98 -6.77
CA VAL A 61 1.74 20.40 -5.53
C VAL A 61 2.34 19.03 -5.28
N THR A 62 2.35 18.19 -6.33
CA THR A 62 2.94 16.84 -6.24
C THR A 62 4.46 16.88 -6.40
N GLY A 63 5.03 17.94 -6.94
CA GLY A 63 6.45 18.04 -7.31
C GLY A 63 6.78 17.36 -8.64
N TYR A 64 5.78 16.77 -9.33
CA TYR A 64 6.00 16.10 -10.60
C TYR A 64 6.54 17.07 -11.63
N THR A 65 7.62 16.71 -12.27
CA THR A 65 8.20 17.46 -13.40
C THR A 65 8.88 16.52 -14.38
N ARG A 66 8.61 16.76 -15.68
CA ARG A 66 9.29 16.07 -16.80
C ARG A 66 9.55 17.04 -17.92
N THR A 67 10.63 16.78 -18.67
CA THR A 67 11.03 17.60 -19.81
C THR A 67 11.16 16.74 -21.05
N ALA A 68 10.73 17.27 -22.19
CA ALA A 68 10.90 16.68 -23.52
C ALA A 68 11.42 17.75 -24.48
N THR A 69 12.16 17.32 -25.50
CA THR A 69 12.62 18.19 -26.59
C THR A 69 11.83 17.88 -27.85
N THR A 70 11.40 18.92 -28.59
CA THR A 70 10.68 18.74 -29.85
C THR A 70 11.58 18.13 -30.92
N ASP A 71 11.00 17.26 -31.77
CA ASP A 71 11.63 16.68 -32.94
C ASP A 71 11.69 17.67 -34.14
N ALA A 72 12.08 17.15 -35.30
CA ALA A 72 12.19 17.97 -36.54
C ALA A 72 10.85 18.53 -37.00
N GLU A 73 9.75 17.88 -36.66
CA GLU A 73 8.37 18.26 -36.90
C GLU A 73 7.81 19.18 -35.81
N GLY A 74 8.66 19.62 -34.87
CA GLY A 74 8.25 20.42 -33.71
C GLY A 74 7.38 19.68 -32.70
N ALA A 75 7.27 18.36 -32.83
CA ALA A 75 6.41 17.54 -32.00
C ALA A 75 7.11 17.11 -30.71
N PHE A 76 6.34 17.05 -29.61
CA PHE A 76 6.77 16.51 -28.32
C PHE A 76 5.78 15.51 -27.78
N ARG A 77 6.23 14.67 -26.82
CA ARG A 77 5.40 13.68 -26.15
C ARG A 77 5.85 13.41 -24.71
N PHE A 78 4.88 13.39 -23.82
CA PHE A 78 4.98 12.83 -22.47
C PHE A 78 4.06 11.61 -22.38
N SER A 79 4.61 10.43 -22.22
CA SER A 79 3.87 9.21 -21.91
C SER A 79 3.85 9.01 -20.40
N ASP A 80 2.88 8.23 -19.92
CA ASP A 80 2.79 7.86 -18.50
C ASP A 80 2.71 9.08 -17.56
N VAL A 81 1.89 10.06 -17.93
CA VAL A 81 1.62 11.25 -17.11
C VAL A 81 0.49 10.89 -16.13
N PRO A 82 0.74 10.94 -14.81
CA PRO A 82 -0.29 10.65 -13.80
C PRO A 82 -1.54 11.53 -14.00
N PRO A 83 -2.73 11.04 -13.64
CA PRO A 83 -3.93 11.86 -13.65
C PRO A 83 -3.79 13.02 -12.66
N ASN A 84 -3.73 14.24 -13.16
CA ASN A 84 -3.66 15.48 -12.36
C ASN A 84 -3.77 16.73 -13.24
N ASN A 85 -3.72 17.92 -12.62
CA ASN A 85 -3.57 19.20 -13.30
C ASN A 85 -2.08 19.55 -13.46
N TYR A 86 -1.70 20.03 -14.62
CA TYR A 86 -0.31 20.33 -14.96
C TYR A 86 -0.17 21.70 -15.59
N GLN A 87 1.06 22.24 -15.50
CA GLN A 87 1.52 23.36 -16.29
C GLN A 87 2.49 22.84 -17.36
N LEU A 88 2.17 23.11 -18.62
CA LEU A 88 3.09 22.93 -19.73
C LEU A 88 3.82 24.25 -19.96
N LYS A 89 5.15 24.22 -20.04
CA LYS A 89 5.98 25.36 -20.43
C LYS A 89 6.84 24.97 -21.62
N ALA A 90 6.77 25.73 -22.69
CA ALA A 90 7.67 25.59 -23.83
C ALA A 90 8.62 26.78 -23.92
N SER A 91 9.87 26.50 -24.30
CA SER A 91 10.89 27.51 -24.49
C SER A 91 11.85 27.10 -25.61
N ALA A 92 12.27 28.08 -26.42
CA ALA A 92 13.29 27.90 -27.46
C ALA A 92 14.16 29.14 -27.57
N PRO A 93 15.42 29.03 -28.02
CA PRO A 93 16.27 30.21 -28.26
C PRO A 93 15.63 31.18 -29.26
N GLY A 94 15.58 32.48 -28.94
CA GLY A 94 14.95 33.50 -29.75
C GLY A 94 13.44 33.67 -29.59
N PHE A 95 12.81 32.88 -28.72
CA PHE A 95 11.39 32.97 -28.42
C PHE A 95 11.15 33.25 -26.93
N SER A 96 10.04 33.93 -26.62
CA SER A 96 9.52 34.06 -25.27
C SER A 96 8.95 32.69 -24.82
N SER A 97 9.10 32.35 -23.53
CA SER A 97 8.52 31.12 -23.02
C SER A 97 7.00 31.25 -22.90
N GLU A 98 6.28 30.22 -23.37
CA GLU A 98 4.83 30.12 -23.28
C GLU A 98 4.43 29.09 -22.21
N GLN A 99 3.37 29.35 -21.44
CA GLN A 99 2.85 28.50 -20.41
C GLN A 99 1.35 28.23 -20.58
N GLN A 100 0.96 26.97 -20.50
CA GLN A 100 -0.41 26.53 -20.68
C GLN A 100 -0.82 25.52 -19.58
N SER A 101 -2.01 25.72 -18.99
CA SER A 101 -2.59 24.75 -18.05
C SER A 101 -3.17 23.57 -18.81
N LEU A 102 -2.97 22.37 -18.26
CA LEU A 102 -3.41 21.11 -18.83
C LEU A 102 -3.97 20.21 -17.72
N THR A 103 -5.08 19.54 -17.99
CA THR A 103 -5.67 18.55 -17.11
C THR A 103 -5.57 17.17 -17.73
N VAL A 104 -4.96 16.22 -17.02
CA VAL A 104 -4.79 14.83 -17.44
C VAL A 104 -5.66 13.95 -16.53
N TRP A 105 -6.86 13.55 -16.99
CA TRP A 105 -7.80 12.68 -16.27
C TRP A 105 -8.29 11.51 -17.11
N THR A 106 -7.58 11.23 -18.20
CA THR A 106 -7.97 10.19 -19.15
C THR A 106 -6.75 9.49 -19.72
N SER A 107 -6.88 8.23 -20.03
CA SER A 107 -5.91 7.47 -20.80
C SER A 107 -5.92 7.83 -22.31
N VAL A 108 -6.95 8.56 -22.78
CA VAL A 108 -7.00 9.04 -24.16
C VAL A 108 -5.99 10.17 -24.36
N PRO A 109 -5.18 10.14 -25.44
CA PRO A 109 -4.16 11.16 -25.70
C PRO A 109 -4.70 12.58 -25.73
N ILE A 110 -4.06 13.47 -25.01
CA ILE A 110 -4.34 14.90 -25.05
C ILE A 110 -3.36 15.55 -26.02
N SER A 111 -3.89 16.23 -27.04
CA SER A 111 -3.06 16.92 -28.02
C SER A 111 -3.12 18.44 -27.79
N VAL A 112 -1.97 19.09 -27.68
CA VAL A 112 -1.81 20.51 -27.43
C VAL A 112 -0.99 21.17 -28.54
N LYS A 113 -1.37 22.42 -28.90
CA LYS A 113 -0.55 23.29 -29.76
C LYS A 113 -0.02 24.43 -28.89
N ILE A 114 1.29 24.66 -28.90
CA ILE A 114 1.93 25.72 -28.12
C ILE A 114 2.58 26.72 -29.08
N PRO A 115 1.94 27.89 -29.35
CA PRO A 115 2.54 28.92 -30.18
C PRO A 115 3.52 29.77 -29.34
N LEU A 116 4.79 29.81 -29.70
CA LEU A 116 5.79 30.67 -29.08
C LEU A 116 5.78 32.06 -29.73
N ALA A 117 5.87 33.13 -28.95
CA ALA A 117 6.07 34.48 -29.45
C ALA A 117 7.57 34.76 -29.64
N VAL A 118 7.94 35.60 -30.60
CA VAL A 118 9.34 36.02 -30.77
C VAL A 118 9.76 36.89 -29.59
N SER A 119 10.88 36.60 -28.98
CA SER A 119 11.39 37.33 -27.81
C SER A 119 12.05 38.64 -28.25
N SER A 120 11.62 39.73 -27.61
CA SER A 120 12.30 41.03 -27.73
C SER A 120 13.32 41.28 -26.61
N ALA A 121 13.34 40.49 -25.58
CA ALA A 121 14.31 40.45 -24.46
C ALA A 121 14.25 39.08 -23.74
N SER A 122 15.38 38.68 -23.10
CA SER A 122 15.44 37.45 -22.30
C SER A 122 14.63 37.59 -21.02
N GLU A 123 13.38 37.21 -21.04
CA GLU A 123 12.58 37.04 -19.81
C GLU A 123 12.74 35.65 -19.24
N THR A 124 13.24 35.57 -18.01
CA THR A 124 13.23 34.32 -17.24
C THR A 124 11.88 34.21 -16.54
N VAL A 125 10.94 33.49 -17.15
CA VAL A 125 9.67 33.18 -16.47
C VAL A 125 9.89 32.07 -15.46
N THR A 126 9.72 32.40 -14.21
CA THR A 126 9.70 31.42 -13.11
C THR A 126 8.32 30.75 -13.09
N ILE A 127 8.26 29.40 -13.05
CA ILE A 127 7.01 28.68 -12.82
C ILE A 127 6.54 29.04 -11.41
N THR A 128 5.54 29.90 -11.29
CA THR A 128 4.90 30.18 -10.01
C THR A 128 3.88 29.09 -9.74
N SER A 129 4.08 28.36 -8.66
CA SER A 129 3.11 27.38 -8.17
C SER A 129 1.92 28.12 -7.57
N ASP A 130 0.82 28.22 -8.30
CA ASP A 130 -0.43 28.74 -7.76
C ASP A 130 -1.28 27.57 -7.25
N ALA A 131 -1.58 27.56 -5.95
CA ALA A 131 -2.41 26.52 -5.32
C ALA A 131 -3.81 26.40 -5.96
N ALA A 132 -4.35 27.50 -6.52
CA ALA A 132 -5.64 27.47 -7.21
C ALA A 132 -5.61 26.65 -8.51
N GLN A 133 -4.45 26.52 -9.15
CA GLN A 133 -4.29 25.70 -10.36
C GLN A 133 -4.21 24.20 -10.06
N ALA A 134 -3.94 23.85 -8.80
CA ALA A 134 -3.85 22.47 -8.34
C ALA A 134 -5.18 21.92 -7.81
N LEU A 135 -6.24 22.73 -7.79
CA LEU A 135 -7.59 22.28 -7.40
C LEU A 135 -8.12 21.25 -8.40
N GLU A 136 -8.64 20.16 -7.89
CA GLU A 136 -9.11 19.01 -8.65
C GLU A 136 -10.64 18.92 -8.61
N ASN A 137 -11.30 19.18 -9.73
CA ASN A 137 -12.75 19.12 -9.82
C ASN A 137 -13.24 17.69 -10.05
N ILE A 138 -12.95 16.81 -9.09
CA ILE A 138 -13.33 15.39 -9.08
C ILE A 138 -14.00 15.01 -7.77
N SER A 139 -14.80 13.96 -7.80
CA SER A 139 -15.53 13.46 -6.62
C SER A 139 -14.75 12.44 -5.77
N THR A 140 -13.62 11.94 -6.26
CA THR A 140 -12.77 10.95 -5.59
C THR A 140 -11.72 11.62 -4.71
N THR A 141 -11.51 11.11 -3.51
CA THR A 141 -10.42 11.54 -2.64
C THR A 141 -9.21 10.69 -2.89
N HIS A 142 -8.11 11.32 -3.27
CA HIS A 142 -6.84 10.64 -3.53
C HIS A 142 -5.64 11.50 -3.12
N THR A 143 -4.49 10.88 -3.12
CA THR A 143 -3.20 11.50 -2.88
C THR A 143 -2.22 11.02 -3.95
N ASP A 144 -1.61 11.95 -4.66
CA ASP A 144 -0.53 11.65 -5.59
C ASP A 144 0.82 11.77 -4.91
N VAL A 145 1.68 10.81 -5.15
CA VAL A 145 3.06 10.77 -4.67
C VAL A 145 3.98 10.58 -5.86
N ASP A 146 4.85 11.55 -6.08
CA ASP A 146 5.83 11.49 -7.16
C ASP A 146 7.16 10.88 -6.70
N GLN A 147 8.06 10.64 -7.66
CA GLN A 147 9.38 10.08 -7.41
C GLN A 147 10.22 10.92 -6.44
N SER A 148 10.13 12.25 -6.50
CA SER A 148 10.93 13.13 -5.64
C SER A 148 10.50 13.03 -4.19
N SER A 149 9.19 12.93 -3.95
CA SER A 149 8.62 12.69 -2.63
C SER A 149 9.03 11.31 -2.11
N ILE A 150 8.91 10.26 -2.94
CA ILE A 150 9.30 8.88 -2.58
C ILE A 150 10.76 8.82 -2.13
N THR A 151 11.67 9.47 -2.87
CA THR A 151 13.11 9.40 -2.56
C THR A 151 13.52 10.20 -1.34
N ARG A 152 12.75 11.21 -0.94
CA ARG A 152 13.10 12.12 0.17
C ARG A 152 12.41 11.79 1.50
N LEU A 153 11.47 10.87 1.49
CA LEU A 153 10.86 10.39 2.74
C LEU A 153 11.93 9.79 3.66
N PRO A 154 11.93 10.13 4.97
CA PRO A 154 13.00 9.73 5.87
C PRO A 154 12.95 8.25 6.26
N VAL A 155 11.77 7.65 6.26
CA VAL A 155 11.55 6.29 6.76
C VAL A 155 11.78 5.27 5.66
N ARG A 156 12.55 4.24 5.99
CA ARG A 156 12.74 3.06 5.15
C ARG A 156 12.83 1.82 6.02
N SER A 157 11.75 1.07 6.04
CA SER A 157 11.74 -0.27 6.64
C SER A 157 12.21 -1.28 5.60
N VAL A 158 13.12 -2.16 5.98
CA VAL A 158 13.64 -3.19 5.08
C VAL A 158 12.49 -4.07 4.55
N GLY A 159 12.36 -4.13 3.23
CA GLY A 159 11.31 -4.91 2.55
C GLY A 159 9.89 -4.33 2.63
N SER A 160 9.68 -3.14 3.20
CA SER A 160 8.38 -2.47 3.33
C SER A 160 8.35 -1.04 2.79
N GLY A 161 9.26 -0.69 1.90
CA GLY A 161 9.39 0.68 1.41
C GLY A 161 8.14 1.26 0.75
N LEU A 162 7.31 0.44 0.10
CA LEU A 162 6.02 0.87 -0.44
C LEU A 162 5.04 1.22 0.68
N SER A 163 4.96 0.40 1.73
CA SER A 163 4.11 0.66 2.89
C SER A 163 4.51 1.96 3.60
N ASP A 164 5.81 2.22 3.76
CA ASP A 164 6.30 3.45 4.36
C ASP A 164 5.84 4.69 3.57
N VAL A 165 5.94 4.64 2.24
CA VAL A 165 5.49 5.74 1.38
C VAL A 165 4.00 6.00 1.55
N VAL A 166 3.18 4.95 1.51
CA VAL A 166 1.72 5.07 1.62
C VAL A 166 1.30 5.64 2.97
N THR A 167 1.85 5.13 4.07
CA THR A 167 1.48 5.58 5.44
C THR A 167 1.95 6.99 5.76
N LEU A 168 3.04 7.45 5.15
CA LEU A 168 3.51 8.82 5.33
C LEU A 168 2.75 9.83 4.46
N ALA A 169 2.28 9.43 3.30
CA ALA A 169 1.69 10.34 2.32
C ALA A 169 0.16 10.39 2.37
N ALA A 170 -0.51 9.30 2.74
CA ALA A 170 -1.96 9.21 2.70
C ALA A 170 -2.59 9.45 4.09
N PRO A 171 -3.57 10.35 4.20
CA PRO A 171 -4.24 10.61 5.48
C PRO A 171 -5.11 9.40 5.90
N GLY A 172 -5.09 9.07 7.21
CA GLY A 172 -5.92 8.01 7.77
C GLY A 172 -5.47 6.59 7.42
N VAL A 173 -4.24 6.41 6.93
CA VAL A 173 -3.69 5.09 6.61
C VAL A 173 -2.57 4.74 7.60
N VAL A 174 -2.81 3.73 8.40
CA VAL A 174 -1.82 3.16 9.33
C VAL A 174 -1.36 1.82 8.78
N ALA A 175 -0.13 1.45 9.02
CA ALA A 175 0.34 0.08 8.78
C ALA A 175 0.85 -0.53 10.08
N ASP A 176 0.63 -1.83 10.24
CA ASP A 176 1.29 -2.59 11.28
C ASP A 176 2.75 -2.92 10.89
N SER A 177 3.45 -3.58 11.79
CA SER A 177 4.84 -3.98 11.60
C SER A 177 5.08 -4.91 10.41
N ASN A 178 4.06 -5.63 9.97
CA ASN A 178 4.13 -6.56 8.85
C ASN A 178 3.85 -5.87 7.51
N GLY A 179 3.55 -4.56 7.54
CA GLY A 179 3.25 -3.74 6.39
C GLY A 179 1.81 -3.91 5.87
N PHE A 180 0.91 -4.49 6.67
CA PHE A 180 -0.50 -4.45 6.39
C PHE A 180 -1.06 -3.07 6.63
N PHE A 181 -1.87 -2.60 5.70
CA PHE A 181 -2.57 -1.35 5.85
C PHE A 181 -3.88 -1.49 6.62
N HIS A 182 -4.12 -0.52 7.48
CA HIS A 182 -5.40 -0.30 8.14
C HIS A 182 -5.99 1.03 7.63
N PRO A 183 -6.60 1.03 6.44
CA PRO A 183 -7.05 2.26 5.83
C PRO A 183 -8.36 2.72 6.45
N LEU A 184 -8.33 3.88 7.11
CA LEU A 184 -9.52 4.54 7.63
C LEU A 184 -10.40 3.58 8.45
N GLY A 185 -9.79 2.81 9.37
CA GLY A 185 -10.46 1.92 10.31
C GLY A 185 -10.92 0.57 9.76
N ASP A 186 -10.55 0.20 8.56
CA ASP A 186 -10.75 -1.15 8.01
C ASP A 186 -9.48 -1.99 8.13
N HIS A 187 -9.63 -3.30 8.23
CA HIS A 187 -8.50 -4.22 8.31
C HIS A 187 -8.11 -4.71 6.91
N ALA A 188 -6.89 -4.42 6.49
CA ALA A 188 -6.26 -4.92 5.26
C ALA A 188 -7.11 -4.83 3.96
N GLN A 189 -8.08 -3.91 3.90
CA GLN A 189 -8.97 -3.69 2.76
C GLN A 189 -8.29 -2.87 1.67
N THR A 190 -7.23 -3.43 1.07
CA THR A 190 -6.38 -2.73 0.11
C THR A 190 -6.29 -3.48 -1.22
N SER A 191 -6.44 -2.74 -2.31
CA SER A 191 -6.17 -3.22 -3.66
C SER A 191 -4.94 -2.54 -4.22
N TYR A 192 -4.13 -3.30 -4.94
CA TYR A 192 -2.94 -2.81 -5.61
C TYR A 192 -3.07 -2.94 -7.12
N SER A 193 -2.51 -1.97 -7.82
CA SER A 193 -2.38 -1.99 -9.26
C SER A 193 -0.99 -1.49 -9.67
N THR A 194 -0.37 -2.15 -10.63
CA THR A 194 0.89 -1.71 -11.23
C THR A 194 0.66 -1.59 -12.74
N ASP A 195 0.80 -0.39 -13.28
CA ASP A 195 0.53 -0.09 -14.69
C ASP A 195 -0.82 -0.66 -15.17
N ASN A 196 -1.89 -0.47 -14.36
CA ASN A 196 -3.25 -1.00 -14.55
C ASN A 196 -3.42 -2.52 -14.43
N GLN A 197 -2.40 -3.23 -14.05
CA GLN A 197 -2.47 -4.67 -13.80
C GLN A 197 -2.78 -4.91 -12.33
N PRO A 198 -3.89 -5.57 -11.98
CA PRO A 198 -4.19 -5.90 -10.61
C PRO A 198 -3.11 -6.80 -10.03
N VAL A 199 -2.63 -6.46 -8.84
CA VAL A 199 -1.71 -7.29 -8.07
C VAL A 199 -2.51 -7.95 -6.96
N SER A 200 -2.59 -9.26 -7.01
CA SER A 200 -3.34 -10.06 -6.04
C SER A 200 -2.59 -10.19 -4.72
N ASP A 201 -3.36 -10.50 -3.68
CA ASP A 201 -2.92 -10.77 -2.33
C ASP A 201 -2.36 -9.56 -1.57
N GLN A 202 -2.13 -9.73 -0.28
CA GLN A 202 -1.63 -8.69 0.60
C GLN A 202 -0.17 -8.38 0.30
N GLN A 203 0.12 -7.13 -0.03
CA GLN A 203 1.45 -6.66 -0.36
C GLN A 203 2.21 -6.28 0.91
N SER A 204 2.50 -7.26 1.77
CA SER A 204 3.32 -7.07 2.96
C SER A 204 4.55 -7.97 2.94
N LYS A 205 5.61 -7.56 3.62
CA LYS A 205 6.86 -8.36 3.66
C LYS A 205 6.73 -9.72 4.32
N ALA A 206 5.66 -9.95 5.09
CA ALA A 206 5.38 -11.20 5.77
C ALA A 206 4.50 -12.15 4.93
N PHE A 207 3.63 -11.64 4.07
CA PHE A 207 2.64 -12.44 3.33
C PHE A 207 2.90 -12.48 1.83
N SER A 208 3.63 -11.50 1.29
CA SER A 208 4.00 -11.38 -0.11
C SER A 208 5.26 -10.54 -0.21
N THR A 209 5.51 -9.92 -1.35
CA THR A 209 6.58 -8.96 -1.57
C THR A 209 6.03 -7.69 -2.19
N GLN A 210 6.69 -6.57 -1.94
CA GLN A 210 6.29 -5.26 -2.45
C GLN A 210 7.12 -4.86 -3.65
N LEU A 211 6.51 -4.09 -4.57
CA LEU A 211 7.25 -3.39 -5.61
C LEU A 211 8.24 -2.40 -4.95
N PRO A 212 9.53 -2.40 -5.34
CA PRO A 212 10.48 -1.49 -4.73
C PRO A 212 10.21 -0.04 -5.11
N PRO A 213 10.35 0.93 -4.18
CA PRO A 213 10.06 2.33 -4.46
C PRO A 213 10.86 2.94 -5.61
N ASN A 214 12.07 2.45 -5.88
CA ASN A 214 12.90 2.91 -6.99
C ASN A 214 12.39 2.47 -8.38
N ALA A 215 11.47 1.50 -8.45
CA ALA A 215 10.76 1.14 -9.68
C ALA A 215 9.61 2.12 -10.02
N ILE A 216 9.14 2.88 -9.04
CA ILE A 216 7.93 3.69 -9.14
C ILE A 216 8.26 5.08 -9.69
N GLN A 217 7.56 5.50 -10.73
CA GLN A 217 7.60 6.87 -11.28
C GLN A 217 6.67 7.80 -10.49
N SER A 218 5.47 7.32 -10.24
CA SER A 218 4.45 8.01 -9.46
C SER A 218 3.44 7.01 -8.92
N MET A 219 2.72 7.41 -7.89
CA MET A 219 1.71 6.57 -7.25
C MET A 219 0.49 7.43 -6.91
N GLU A 220 -0.67 6.90 -7.22
CA GLU A 220 -1.96 7.43 -6.78
C GLU A 220 -2.49 6.55 -5.65
N ILE A 221 -2.89 7.17 -4.55
CA ILE A 221 -3.43 6.50 -3.37
C ILE A 221 -4.86 6.99 -3.17
N ILE A 222 -5.85 6.15 -3.46
CA ILE A 222 -7.27 6.49 -3.36
C ILE A 222 -7.80 6.02 -2.02
N THR A 223 -8.32 6.94 -1.22
CA THR A 223 -8.90 6.70 0.12
C THR A 223 -10.40 6.96 0.19
N GLY A 224 -10.96 7.58 -0.84
CA GLY A 224 -12.40 7.87 -0.96
C GLY A 224 -13.18 6.80 -1.71
N SER A 225 -14.37 7.19 -2.20
CA SER A 225 -15.15 6.33 -3.09
C SER A 225 -14.41 6.12 -4.41
N THR A 226 -14.11 4.87 -4.72
CA THR A 226 -13.29 4.51 -5.89
C THR A 226 -14.13 4.45 -7.18
N PRO A 227 -13.57 4.75 -8.37
CA PRO A 227 -14.19 4.47 -9.66
C PRO A 227 -14.55 3.00 -9.87
N ALA A 228 -15.50 2.69 -10.78
CA ALA A 228 -16.01 1.32 -10.98
C ALA A 228 -14.98 0.33 -11.54
N GLU A 229 -13.89 0.81 -12.12
CA GLU A 229 -12.77 -0.02 -12.57
C GLU A 229 -12.00 -0.72 -11.43
N TYR A 230 -12.13 -0.23 -10.20
CA TYR A 230 -11.58 -0.85 -9.00
C TYR A 230 -12.64 -1.64 -8.27
N GLY A 231 -12.33 -2.85 -7.84
CA GLY A 231 -13.24 -3.74 -7.14
C GLY A 231 -12.56 -4.47 -5.99
N ASP A 232 -13.31 -5.36 -5.36
CA ASP A 232 -12.89 -6.14 -4.21
C ASP A 232 -12.55 -5.23 -3.01
N LYS A 233 -11.35 -5.24 -2.50
CA LYS A 233 -10.91 -4.50 -1.30
C LYS A 233 -10.62 -3.03 -1.64
N THR A 234 -11.58 -2.15 -1.47
CA THR A 234 -11.56 -0.77 -1.98
C THR A 234 -11.49 0.32 -0.91
N SER A 235 -11.16 0.01 0.34
CA SER A 235 -10.90 1.06 1.35
C SER A 235 -9.64 1.84 1.08
N LEU A 236 -8.68 1.19 0.43
CA LEU A 236 -7.46 1.79 -0.07
C LEU A 236 -7.17 1.19 -1.44
N VAL A 237 -6.93 2.02 -2.43
CA VAL A 237 -6.38 1.59 -3.72
C VAL A 237 -5.02 2.25 -3.91
N VAL A 238 -4.00 1.43 -4.10
CA VAL A 238 -2.64 1.88 -4.39
C VAL A 238 -2.34 1.57 -5.85
N ASN A 239 -2.28 2.62 -6.66
CA ASN A 239 -2.05 2.54 -8.09
C ASN A 239 -0.66 3.07 -8.43
N ALA A 240 0.28 2.18 -8.72
CA ALA A 240 1.66 2.50 -9.04
C ALA A 240 1.87 2.56 -10.55
N ILE A 241 2.50 3.63 -11.01
CA ILE A 241 3.01 3.80 -12.37
C ILE A 241 4.51 3.59 -12.32
N THR A 242 5.03 2.65 -13.11
CA THR A 242 6.44 2.32 -13.10
C THR A 242 7.24 3.19 -14.06
N LYS A 243 8.55 3.30 -13.82
CA LYS A 243 9.48 3.97 -14.72
C LYS A 243 9.58 3.22 -16.04
N SER A 244 9.85 3.96 -17.12
CA SER A 244 10.02 3.43 -18.47
C SER A 244 11.33 3.91 -19.09
N GLY A 245 11.91 3.09 -19.97
CA GLY A 245 13.07 3.45 -20.76
C GLY A 245 12.74 4.12 -22.10
N LEU A 246 11.46 4.26 -22.47
CA LEU A 246 11.09 4.91 -23.73
C LEU A 246 11.61 6.34 -23.81
N ASN A 247 12.15 6.71 -24.97
CA ASN A 247 12.76 8.02 -25.26
C ASN A 247 14.04 8.35 -24.47
N GLN A 248 14.59 7.41 -23.72
CA GLN A 248 15.88 7.55 -23.02
C GLN A 248 17.05 7.24 -23.97
N LYS A 249 17.32 8.15 -24.94
CA LYS A 249 18.39 7.95 -25.95
C LYS A 249 19.77 7.78 -25.36
N LYS A 250 20.03 8.35 -24.19
CA LYS A 250 21.24 8.13 -23.41
C LYS A 250 20.88 7.24 -22.21
N PRO A 251 21.69 6.24 -21.85
CA PRO A 251 21.50 5.51 -20.62
C PRO A 251 21.45 6.46 -19.44
N THR A 252 20.40 6.32 -18.62
CA THR A 252 20.23 7.04 -17.37
C THR A 252 20.00 6.02 -16.26
N GLY A 253 20.52 6.28 -15.10
CA GLY A 253 20.38 5.34 -14.00
C GLY A 253 20.85 5.90 -12.69
N ASP A 254 20.67 5.12 -11.66
CA ASP A 254 21.16 5.39 -10.32
C ASP A 254 21.76 4.14 -9.69
N PHE A 255 22.72 4.35 -8.84
CA PHE A 255 23.23 3.35 -7.92
C PHE A 255 23.36 3.98 -6.56
N SER A 256 22.85 3.33 -5.52
CA SER A 256 23.01 3.80 -4.15
C SER A 256 23.29 2.68 -3.18
N THR A 257 24.04 3.01 -2.13
CA THR A 257 24.31 2.14 -0.99
C THR A 257 23.89 2.85 0.28
N THR A 258 23.15 2.13 1.12
CA THR A 258 22.73 2.58 2.45
C THR A 258 23.40 1.73 3.51
N TYR A 259 23.91 2.37 4.57
CA TYR A 259 24.40 1.71 5.76
C TYR A 259 23.76 2.34 7.01
N GLY A 260 23.39 1.51 7.99
CA GLY A 260 22.66 2.02 9.17
C GLY A 260 22.75 1.16 10.41
N THR A 261 22.07 1.62 11.43
CA THR A 261 21.89 0.94 12.72
C THR A 261 21.35 -0.49 12.50
N PHE A 262 21.60 -1.39 13.42
CA PHE A 262 21.28 -2.83 13.34
C PHE A 262 22.01 -3.56 12.19
N GLY A 263 23.13 -3.02 11.71
CA GLY A 263 23.83 -3.57 10.56
C GLY A 263 22.98 -3.55 9.28
N THR A 264 22.09 -2.57 9.16
CA THR A 264 21.29 -2.36 7.96
C THR A 264 22.21 -2.02 6.79
N ILE A 265 22.05 -2.75 5.70
CA ILE A 265 22.70 -2.50 4.41
C ILE A 265 21.62 -2.53 3.35
N GLY A 266 21.59 -1.49 2.52
CA GLY A 266 20.73 -1.41 1.34
C GLY A 266 21.56 -1.15 0.10
N GLN A 267 21.16 -1.72 -1.03
CA GLN A 267 21.75 -1.48 -2.34
C GLN A 267 20.61 -1.36 -3.36
N ASP A 268 20.58 -0.24 -4.07
CA ASP A 268 19.65 0.02 -5.15
C ASP A 268 20.45 0.31 -6.42
N ALA A 269 20.02 -0.24 -7.54
CA ALA A 269 20.57 0.07 -8.85
C ALA A 269 19.44 0.15 -9.87
N SER A 270 19.46 1.14 -10.75
CA SER A 270 18.51 1.22 -11.87
C SER A 270 19.19 1.66 -13.16
N LEU A 271 18.61 1.25 -14.29
CA LEU A 271 19.05 1.63 -15.62
C LEU A 271 17.83 1.78 -16.53
N ALA A 272 17.74 2.91 -17.21
CA ALA A 272 16.77 3.19 -18.26
C ALA A 272 17.50 3.52 -19.57
N TYR A 273 17.08 2.89 -20.65
CA TYR A 273 17.62 3.13 -21.99
C TYR A 273 16.58 2.79 -23.05
N GLY A 274 16.56 3.54 -24.16
CA GLY A 274 15.68 3.23 -25.27
C GLY A 274 15.55 4.33 -26.32
N THR A 275 14.80 4.00 -27.34
CA THR A 275 14.42 4.87 -28.43
C THR A 275 12.95 5.30 -28.27
N ALA A 276 12.40 5.99 -29.27
CA ALA A 276 10.96 6.26 -29.33
C ALA A 276 10.10 5.00 -29.56
N LYS A 277 10.68 3.91 -30.05
CA LYS A 277 9.96 2.68 -30.41
C LYS A 277 10.16 1.55 -29.40
N ALA A 278 11.28 1.49 -28.74
CA ALA A 278 11.60 0.45 -27.78
C ALA A 278 12.36 1.03 -26.60
N GLY A 279 12.00 0.62 -25.40
CA GLY A 279 12.67 1.05 -24.16
C GLY A 279 12.74 -0.07 -23.14
N ASN A 280 13.72 -0.01 -22.30
CA ASN A 280 13.89 -0.91 -21.18
C ASN A 280 14.23 -0.12 -19.91
N PHE A 281 13.58 -0.47 -18.82
CA PHE A 281 13.91 -0.01 -17.48
C PHE A 281 14.07 -1.21 -16.57
N VAL A 282 15.23 -1.37 -15.99
CA VAL A 282 15.51 -2.43 -15.03
C VAL A 282 15.97 -1.84 -13.71
N THR A 283 15.51 -2.43 -12.61
CA THR A 283 15.99 -2.07 -11.27
C THR A 283 16.24 -3.29 -10.42
N PHE A 284 17.28 -3.21 -9.63
CA PHE A 284 17.68 -4.16 -8.60
C PHE A 284 17.60 -3.47 -7.24
N ASN A 285 17.08 -4.20 -6.25
CA ASN A 285 17.03 -3.77 -4.86
C ASN A 285 17.45 -4.92 -3.96
N PHE A 286 18.30 -4.64 -2.97
CA PHE A 286 18.68 -5.58 -1.93
C PHE A 286 18.81 -4.84 -0.60
N GLU A 287 18.20 -5.40 0.43
CA GLU A 287 18.24 -4.86 1.78
C GLU A 287 18.41 -5.98 2.80
N ARG A 288 19.15 -5.72 3.87
CA ARG A 288 19.23 -6.61 5.04
C ARG A 288 19.31 -5.82 6.32
N SER A 289 18.83 -6.40 7.42
CA SER A 289 18.95 -5.82 8.76
C SER A 289 18.93 -6.91 9.82
N ARG A 290 19.41 -6.58 11.02
CA ARG A 290 19.21 -7.39 12.23
C ARG A 290 17.92 -7.03 12.95
N ARG A 291 17.18 -6.00 12.46
CA ARG A 291 15.82 -5.66 12.82
C ARG A 291 15.01 -5.59 11.53
N PHE A 292 14.48 -6.73 11.12
CA PHE A 292 13.73 -6.85 9.87
C PHE A 292 12.23 -6.58 10.07
N LEU A 293 11.66 -7.12 11.16
CA LEU A 293 10.28 -6.85 11.60
C LEU A 293 10.29 -5.87 12.79
N ASP A 294 9.12 -5.39 13.19
CA ASP A 294 9.00 -4.72 14.47
C ASP A 294 8.95 -5.78 15.58
N ALA A 295 9.94 -5.78 16.44
CA ALA A 295 10.11 -6.81 17.43
C ALA A 295 9.12 -6.65 18.60
N PRO A 296 8.72 -7.76 19.26
CA PRO A 296 7.93 -7.73 20.48
C PRO A 296 8.69 -7.16 21.68
N GLU A 297 10.00 -6.97 21.51
CA GLU A 297 10.89 -6.38 22.51
C GLU A 297 11.54 -5.10 22.00
N PHE A 298 11.82 -4.16 22.90
CA PHE A 298 12.60 -2.95 22.54
C PHE A 298 14.03 -3.31 22.15
N THR A 299 14.64 -4.26 22.85
CA THR A 299 15.90 -4.89 22.45
C THR A 299 15.62 -5.99 21.43
N VAL A 300 16.35 -5.98 20.35
CA VAL A 300 16.11 -6.92 19.24
C VAL A 300 16.59 -8.32 19.57
N LEU A 301 15.68 -9.28 19.56
CA LEU A 301 15.94 -10.70 19.75
C LEU A 301 15.50 -11.46 18.49
N HIS A 302 16.42 -12.21 17.86
CA HIS A 302 16.10 -13.12 16.74
C HIS A 302 15.30 -12.46 15.59
N ASP A 303 15.82 -11.37 14.99
CA ASP A 303 15.09 -10.59 13.99
C ASP A 303 15.95 -10.22 12.77
N LYS A 304 16.82 -11.14 12.33
CA LYS A 304 17.60 -10.94 11.11
C LYS A 304 16.77 -11.23 9.88
N GLY A 305 16.88 -10.36 8.88
CA GLY A 305 16.22 -10.62 7.61
C GLY A 305 16.86 -9.90 6.45
N SER A 306 16.48 -10.34 5.25
CA SER A 306 16.85 -9.73 3.99
C SER A 306 15.69 -9.76 3.01
N ALA A 307 15.61 -8.73 2.21
CA ALA A 307 14.69 -8.59 1.08
C ALA A 307 15.49 -8.29 -0.18
N GLY A 308 15.14 -8.91 -1.28
CA GLY A 308 15.77 -8.64 -2.58
C GLY A 308 14.75 -8.73 -3.70
N SER A 309 14.86 -7.85 -4.69
CA SER A 309 13.98 -7.85 -5.86
C SER A 309 14.68 -7.37 -7.12
N ILE A 310 14.15 -7.83 -8.24
CA ILE A 310 14.45 -7.33 -9.57
C ILE A 310 13.11 -6.99 -10.22
N PHE A 311 13.00 -5.80 -10.77
CA PHE A 311 11.89 -5.38 -11.61
C PHE A 311 12.44 -4.96 -12.97
N ASP A 312 11.80 -5.44 -14.05
CA ASP A 312 12.16 -5.11 -15.42
C ASP A 312 10.90 -4.76 -16.21
N ARG A 313 10.91 -3.59 -16.83
CA ARG A 313 9.88 -3.13 -17.75
C ARG A 313 10.44 -2.97 -19.15
N ILE A 314 9.87 -3.71 -20.09
CA ILE A 314 10.20 -3.65 -21.51
C ILE A 314 9.01 -3.03 -22.22
N ASP A 315 9.22 -1.92 -22.89
CA ASP A 315 8.21 -1.22 -23.68
C ASP A 315 8.53 -1.35 -25.18
N TYR A 316 7.52 -1.60 -25.98
CA TYR A 316 7.63 -1.67 -27.44
C TYR A 316 6.47 -0.98 -28.12
N SER A 317 6.77 0.06 -28.90
CA SER A 317 5.81 0.90 -29.63
C SER A 317 6.17 0.86 -31.12
N PRO A 318 5.73 -0.17 -31.85
CA PRO A 318 6.03 -0.32 -33.29
C PRO A 318 5.54 0.87 -34.11
N ASN A 319 4.45 1.45 -33.69
CA ASN A 319 3.79 2.57 -34.34
C ASN A 319 3.12 3.46 -33.28
N SER A 320 2.31 4.46 -33.64
CA SER A 320 1.70 5.38 -32.70
C SER A 320 0.30 4.97 -32.21
N LYS A 321 -0.26 3.83 -32.68
CA LYS A 321 -1.52 3.26 -32.13
C LYS A 321 -1.29 2.10 -31.20
N ASP A 322 -0.19 1.40 -31.31
CA ASP A 322 0.05 0.17 -30.61
C ASP A 322 1.22 0.31 -29.62
N THR A 323 0.98 -0.03 -28.38
CA THR A 323 2.02 -0.24 -27.38
C THR A 323 1.87 -1.60 -26.74
N PHE A 324 3.00 -2.22 -26.58
CA PHE A 324 3.19 -3.40 -25.76
C PHE A 324 4.10 -3.01 -24.62
N HIS A 325 3.80 -3.49 -23.44
CA HIS A 325 4.72 -3.48 -22.32
C HIS A 325 4.76 -4.85 -21.66
N LEU A 326 5.86 -5.19 -21.06
CA LEU A 326 6.03 -6.39 -20.26
C LEU A 326 6.70 -6.01 -18.95
N ASN A 327 5.97 -6.21 -17.85
CA ASN A 327 6.50 -6.06 -16.51
C ASN A 327 6.88 -7.44 -15.96
N LEU A 328 8.14 -7.58 -15.55
CA LEU A 328 8.68 -8.75 -14.90
C LEU A 328 9.14 -8.37 -13.49
N PHE A 329 8.69 -9.11 -12.49
CA PHE A 329 9.07 -8.88 -11.11
C PHE A 329 9.40 -10.20 -10.43
N PHE A 330 10.57 -10.24 -9.79
CA PHE A 330 11.06 -11.35 -9.00
C PHE A 330 11.50 -10.82 -7.65
N ALA A 331 11.00 -11.42 -6.58
CA ALA A 331 11.37 -10.97 -5.24
C ALA A 331 11.46 -12.13 -4.25
N ARG A 332 12.29 -11.91 -3.23
CA ARG A 332 12.50 -12.84 -2.14
C ARG A 332 12.71 -12.09 -0.83
N ASN A 333 11.93 -12.47 0.20
CA ASN A 333 12.19 -12.11 1.59
C ASN A 333 12.56 -13.37 2.37
N SER A 334 13.58 -13.27 3.21
CA SER A 334 14.00 -14.36 4.10
C SER A 334 14.34 -13.75 5.46
N PHE A 335 13.66 -14.19 6.51
CA PHE A 335 13.82 -13.58 7.82
C PHE A 335 13.51 -14.55 8.98
N GLN A 336 14.03 -14.18 10.13
CA GLN A 336 13.72 -14.78 11.41
C GLN A 336 12.45 -14.16 11.98
N THR A 337 11.63 -14.94 12.66
CA THR A 337 10.53 -14.40 13.46
C THR A 337 11.11 -13.83 14.75
N PRO A 338 10.82 -12.57 15.10
CA PRO A 338 11.32 -11.98 16.33
C PRO A 338 10.81 -12.74 17.56
N ASN A 339 11.70 -13.00 18.52
CA ASN A 339 11.38 -13.65 19.76
C ASN A 339 11.02 -12.65 20.86
N GLN A 340 10.12 -13.06 21.74
CA GLN A 340 9.99 -12.52 23.08
C GLN A 340 11.14 -13.01 23.97
N PHE A 341 11.30 -12.42 25.14
CA PHE A 341 12.39 -12.78 26.06
C PHE A 341 12.40 -14.27 26.41
N ASP A 342 11.24 -14.83 26.76
CA ASP A 342 11.10 -16.25 27.14
C ASP A 342 11.35 -17.19 25.95
N GLN A 343 10.86 -16.84 24.76
CA GLN A 343 11.11 -17.59 23.53
C GLN A 343 12.61 -17.62 23.18
N GLN A 344 13.29 -16.49 23.38
CA GLN A 344 14.73 -16.43 23.19
C GLN A 344 15.49 -17.29 24.20
N ALA A 345 15.03 -17.33 25.45
CA ALA A 345 15.63 -18.17 26.48
C ALA A 345 15.48 -19.67 26.18
N LEU A 346 14.38 -20.08 25.56
CA LEU A 346 14.13 -21.46 25.09
C LEU A 346 14.88 -21.81 23.80
N GLY A 347 15.53 -20.83 23.15
CA GLY A 347 16.27 -21.03 21.90
C GLY A 347 15.39 -21.19 20.68
N GLN A 348 14.21 -20.54 20.65
CA GLN A 348 13.31 -20.55 19.52
C GLN A 348 13.98 -19.97 18.27
N ASP A 349 13.94 -20.69 17.14
CA ASP A 349 14.57 -20.33 15.86
C ASP A 349 13.59 -20.51 14.70
N GLN A 350 12.44 -19.86 14.78
CA GLN A 350 11.44 -19.85 13.71
C GLN A 350 11.84 -18.89 12.61
N ARG A 351 11.55 -19.26 11.35
CA ARG A 351 11.98 -18.51 10.17
C ARG A 351 10.92 -18.51 9.11
N GLN A 352 10.94 -17.46 8.26
CA GLN A 352 10.03 -17.36 7.15
C GLN A 352 10.76 -17.07 5.84
N LEU A 353 10.21 -17.60 4.75
CA LEU A 353 10.68 -17.40 3.39
C LEU A 353 9.50 -17.06 2.49
N VAL A 354 9.60 -15.94 1.79
CA VAL A 354 8.58 -15.48 0.83
C VAL A 354 9.24 -15.31 -0.53
N HIS A 355 8.64 -15.89 -1.56
CA HIS A 355 9.04 -15.70 -2.95
C HIS A 355 7.86 -15.23 -3.77
N SER A 356 8.07 -14.22 -4.60
CA SER A 356 7.06 -13.74 -5.54
C SER A 356 7.63 -13.66 -6.95
N VAL A 357 6.80 -14.01 -7.91
CA VAL A 357 7.05 -13.83 -9.35
C VAL A 357 5.82 -13.16 -9.94
N ASN A 358 6.01 -12.09 -10.71
CA ASN A 358 4.93 -11.47 -11.47
C ASN A 358 5.36 -11.31 -12.94
N ILE A 359 4.52 -11.76 -13.85
CA ILE A 359 4.70 -11.62 -15.31
C ILE A 359 3.43 -10.97 -15.82
N ALA A 360 3.56 -9.75 -16.32
CA ALA A 360 2.42 -8.91 -16.60
C ALA A 360 2.61 -8.19 -17.96
N PRO A 361 2.31 -8.85 -19.08
CA PRO A 361 2.25 -8.17 -20.37
C PRO A 361 1.03 -7.26 -20.46
N GLY A 362 1.15 -6.19 -21.24
CA GLY A 362 0.04 -5.30 -21.53
C GLY A 362 0.07 -4.83 -22.98
N TYR A 363 -1.10 -4.58 -23.49
CA TYR A 363 -1.31 -4.07 -24.85
C TYR A 363 -2.28 -2.91 -24.84
N VAL A 364 -1.93 -1.86 -25.54
CA VAL A 364 -2.76 -0.68 -25.74
C VAL A 364 -2.94 -0.40 -27.23
N HIS A 365 -4.18 -0.16 -27.62
CA HIS A 365 -4.53 0.25 -28.97
C HIS A 365 -5.33 1.57 -28.98
N ILE A 366 -4.90 2.52 -29.79
CA ILE A 366 -5.57 3.80 -30.00
C ILE A 366 -6.36 3.74 -31.31
N PHE A 367 -7.70 3.64 -31.24
CA PHE A 367 -8.57 3.67 -32.42
C PHE A 367 -8.65 5.05 -33.07
N GLY A 368 -8.35 6.11 -32.34
CA GLY A 368 -8.38 7.49 -32.82
C GLY A 368 -8.26 8.49 -31.68
N ALA A 369 -8.64 9.73 -31.91
CA ALA A 369 -8.52 10.81 -30.91
C ALA A 369 -9.46 10.63 -29.69
N THR A 370 -10.40 9.71 -29.73
CA THR A 370 -11.43 9.57 -28.69
C THR A 370 -11.46 8.21 -28.00
N THR A 371 -10.81 7.18 -28.56
CA THR A 371 -11.02 5.79 -28.09
C THR A 371 -9.71 5.05 -27.95
N VAL A 372 -9.53 4.43 -26.79
CA VAL A 372 -8.37 3.59 -26.43
C VAL A 372 -8.84 2.28 -25.83
N LEU A 373 -8.30 1.20 -26.33
CA LEU A 373 -8.45 -0.16 -25.78
C LEU A 373 -7.18 -0.54 -25.02
N SER A 374 -7.33 -1.21 -23.90
CA SER A 374 -6.25 -1.85 -23.20
C SER A 374 -6.56 -3.29 -22.83
N ILE A 375 -5.55 -4.14 -22.87
CA ILE A 375 -5.65 -5.54 -22.47
C ILE A 375 -4.42 -5.89 -21.67
N ASN A 376 -4.61 -6.27 -20.41
CA ASN A 376 -3.56 -6.48 -19.42
C ASN A 376 -3.71 -7.89 -18.80
N PRO A 377 -3.22 -8.94 -19.45
CA PRO A 377 -3.10 -10.24 -18.81
C PRO A 377 -1.98 -10.20 -17.76
N TYR A 378 -2.08 -11.04 -16.76
CA TYR A 378 -1.08 -11.17 -15.72
C TYR A 378 -1.02 -12.58 -15.16
N TYR A 379 0.15 -12.93 -14.67
CA TYR A 379 0.38 -14.10 -13.84
C TYR A 379 1.22 -13.72 -12.64
N ARG A 380 0.75 -14.08 -11.44
CA ARG A 380 1.49 -13.88 -10.20
C ARG A 380 1.54 -15.16 -9.39
N LEU A 381 2.73 -15.48 -8.92
CA LEU A 381 3.00 -16.52 -7.94
C LEU A 381 3.47 -15.87 -6.64
N ASP A 382 2.81 -16.19 -5.54
CA ASP A 382 3.30 -15.93 -4.19
C ASP A 382 3.44 -17.26 -3.45
N ASN A 383 4.61 -17.50 -2.87
CA ASN A 383 4.93 -18.71 -2.11
C ASN A 383 5.52 -18.32 -0.76
N VAL A 384 4.79 -18.64 0.29
CA VAL A 384 5.15 -18.34 1.68
C VAL A 384 5.44 -19.65 2.38
N LYS A 385 6.60 -19.74 3.03
CA LYS A 385 7.00 -20.89 3.85
C LYS A 385 7.38 -20.42 5.23
N TYR A 386 6.85 -21.09 6.22
CA TYR A 386 7.19 -20.91 7.61
C TYR A 386 7.86 -22.19 8.14
N PHE A 387 8.97 -22.04 8.85
CA PHE A 387 9.78 -23.14 9.36
C PHE A 387 9.79 -23.09 10.88
N ALA A 388 9.46 -24.24 11.49
CA ALA A 388 9.63 -24.47 12.91
C ALA A 388 11.10 -24.45 13.33
N SER A 389 11.36 -24.34 14.63
CA SER A 389 12.68 -24.57 15.19
C SER A 389 13.15 -26.00 14.94
N PRO A 390 14.47 -26.23 14.79
CA PRO A 390 15.02 -27.60 14.64
C PRO A 390 14.67 -28.54 15.80
N ASN A 391 14.64 -28.03 17.04
CA ASN A 391 14.07 -28.72 18.19
C ASN A 391 12.63 -28.23 18.38
N PRO A 392 11.60 -29.07 18.20
CA PRO A 392 10.21 -28.69 18.37
C PRO A 392 9.90 -28.07 19.75
N PHE A 393 10.51 -28.57 20.81
CA PHE A 393 10.30 -28.06 22.16
C PHE A 393 10.97 -26.74 22.49
N SER A 394 11.72 -26.16 21.54
CA SER A 394 12.15 -24.76 21.62
C SER A 394 11.07 -23.79 21.17
N ASP A 395 10.05 -24.24 20.45
CA ASP A 395 8.90 -23.44 20.05
C ASP A 395 7.86 -23.40 21.16
N GLN A 396 7.41 -22.24 21.55
CA GLN A 396 6.39 -22.02 22.58
C GLN A 396 5.22 -21.24 21.95
N THR A 397 4.00 -21.62 22.13
CA THR A 397 3.36 -22.70 22.89
C THR A 397 3.23 -23.99 22.06
N MET A 398 3.56 -23.91 20.77
CA MET A 398 3.53 -25.04 19.84
C MET A 398 4.58 -24.87 18.75
N THR A 399 5.05 -26.00 18.25
CA THR A 399 5.86 -26.05 17.03
C THR A 399 4.95 -26.13 15.82
N PHE A 400 5.24 -25.34 14.76
CA PHE A 400 4.45 -25.38 13.52
C PHE A 400 5.29 -25.07 12.30
N SER A 401 4.85 -25.60 11.17
CA SER A 401 5.38 -25.25 9.85
C SER A 401 4.26 -25.09 8.85
N GLN A 402 4.45 -24.20 7.90
CA GLN A 402 3.46 -23.86 6.90
C GLN A 402 4.09 -23.72 5.50
N SER A 403 3.34 -24.06 4.47
CA SER A 403 3.61 -23.67 3.10
C SER A 403 2.30 -23.28 2.42
N ARG A 404 2.21 -22.02 1.99
CA ARG A 404 1.09 -21.47 1.22
C ARG A 404 1.58 -21.04 -0.15
N ARG A 405 0.86 -21.44 -1.19
CA ARG A 405 1.17 -21.07 -2.57
C ARG A 405 -0.08 -20.55 -3.27
N LEU A 406 0.00 -19.33 -3.75
CA LEU A 406 -0.97 -18.71 -4.64
C LEU A 406 -0.41 -18.63 -6.04
N ASN A 407 -1.12 -19.22 -7.03
CA ASN A 407 -0.90 -18.93 -8.43
C ASN A 407 -2.14 -18.17 -8.92
N ASN A 408 -1.97 -16.92 -9.29
CA ASN A 408 -3.04 -16.05 -9.73
C ASN A 408 -2.80 -15.69 -11.20
N ALA A 409 -3.71 -16.07 -12.07
CA ALA A 409 -3.70 -15.72 -13.49
C ALA A 409 -4.98 -14.96 -13.83
N GLY A 410 -4.86 -13.91 -14.61
CA GLY A 410 -6.03 -13.12 -14.97
C GLY A 410 -5.80 -12.19 -16.14
N VAL A 411 -6.85 -11.46 -16.47
CA VAL A 411 -6.83 -10.40 -17.48
C VAL A 411 -7.76 -9.27 -17.06
N LYS A 412 -7.29 -8.04 -17.22
CA LYS A 412 -8.11 -6.83 -17.16
C LYS A 412 -8.10 -6.19 -18.54
N ALA A 413 -9.27 -5.88 -19.07
CA ALA A 413 -9.41 -5.21 -20.36
C ALA A 413 -10.35 -4.01 -20.22
N ASP A 414 -9.95 -2.86 -20.77
CA ASP A 414 -10.64 -1.57 -20.66
C ASP A 414 -10.79 -0.93 -22.03
N LEU A 415 -11.97 -0.38 -22.30
CA LEU A 415 -12.23 0.52 -23.40
C LEU A 415 -12.57 1.90 -22.85
N SER A 416 -11.70 2.88 -23.08
CA SER A 416 -11.89 4.27 -22.70
C SER A 416 -12.37 5.07 -23.88
N TYR A 417 -13.37 5.94 -23.67
CA TYR A 417 -13.97 6.78 -24.68
C TYR A 417 -14.18 8.21 -24.16
N VAL A 418 -13.59 9.19 -24.85
CA VAL A 418 -13.71 10.60 -24.49
C VAL A 418 -14.26 11.38 -25.66
N LYS A 419 -15.43 12.01 -25.50
CA LYS A 419 -16.02 12.89 -26.52
C LYS A 419 -16.89 13.96 -25.89
N GLY A 420 -16.62 15.20 -26.20
CA GLY A 420 -17.38 16.34 -25.68
C GLY A 420 -17.25 16.46 -24.15
N ARG A 421 -18.34 16.22 -23.45
CA ARG A 421 -18.41 16.30 -21.97
C ARG A 421 -18.24 14.96 -21.26
N HIS A 422 -18.14 13.86 -22.03
CA HIS A 422 -18.11 12.49 -21.52
C HIS A 422 -16.69 11.96 -21.48
N ASN A 423 -16.34 11.30 -20.38
CA ASN A 423 -15.16 10.50 -20.22
C ASN A 423 -15.61 9.13 -19.68
N ALA A 424 -15.94 8.22 -20.60
CA ALA A 424 -16.50 6.93 -20.30
C ALA A 424 -15.43 5.83 -20.34
N LYS A 425 -15.59 4.82 -19.49
CA LYS A 425 -14.77 3.60 -19.50
C LYS A 425 -15.66 2.38 -19.29
N PHE A 426 -15.41 1.35 -20.08
CA PHE A 426 -16.04 0.03 -19.98
C PHE A 426 -14.95 -1.00 -19.79
N GLY A 427 -15.19 -2.02 -18.98
CA GLY A 427 -14.14 -3.01 -18.78
C GLY A 427 -14.62 -4.33 -18.23
N VAL A 428 -13.72 -5.31 -18.30
CA VAL A 428 -13.87 -6.64 -17.77
C VAL A 428 -12.60 -7.04 -17.03
N GLN A 429 -12.77 -7.74 -15.93
CA GLN A 429 -11.67 -8.31 -15.17
C GLN A 429 -11.99 -9.77 -14.84
N LEU A 430 -11.10 -10.66 -15.21
CA LEU A 430 -11.20 -12.10 -14.94
C LEU A 430 -9.95 -12.53 -14.18
N SER A 431 -10.12 -13.25 -13.11
CA SER A 431 -8.99 -13.84 -12.36
C SER A 431 -9.30 -15.25 -11.90
N HIS A 432 -8.28 -16.08 -11.87
CA HIS A 432 -8.30 -17.43 -11.38
C HIS A 432 -7.11 -17.67 -10.46
N THR A 433 -7.39 -17.87 -9.19
CA THR A 433 -6.38 -18.15 -8.16
C THR A 433 -6.41 -19.62 -7.80
N PHE A 434 -5.27 -20.30 -7.94
CA PHE A 434 -5.03 -21.67 -7.48
C PHE A 434 -4.32 -21.56 -6.12
N LEU A 435 -5.08 -21.77 -5.06
CA LEU A 435 -4.58 -21.75 -3.69
C LEU A 435 -4.23 -23.15 -3.22
N SER A 436 -3.04 -23.33 -2.69
CA SER A 436 -2.61 -24.58 -2.05
C SER A 436 -2.02 -24.27 -0.67
N GLU A 437 -2.47 -24.98 0.34
CA GLU A 437 -2.03 -24.82 1.72
C GLU A 437 -1.55 -26.17 2.28
N SER A 438 -0.48 -26.13 3.06
CA SER A 438 0.06 -27.24 3.82
C SER A 438 0.46 -26.70 5.19
N PHE A 439 0.02 -27.38 6.24
CA PHE A 439 0.26 -26.97 7.62
C PHE A 439 0.56 -28.18 8.48
N ARG A 440 1.46 -28.01 9.46
CA ARG A 440 1.75 -28.98 10.51
C ARG A 440 1.88 -28.24 11.83
N PHE A 441 1.40 -28.83 12.92
CA PHE A 441 1.65 -28.33 14.27
C PHE A 441 1.71 -29.44 15.29
N GLY A 442 2.28 -29.16 16.46
CA GLY A 442 2.24 -29.98 17.65
C GLY A 442 2.40 -29.11 18.89
N ILE A 443 1.60 -29.37 19.92
CA ILE A 443 1.67 -28.63 21.18
C ILE A 443 2.95 -29.03 21.91
N THR A 444 3.70 -28.05 22.38
CA THR A 444 5.00 -28.20 23.02
C THR A 444 5.00 -27.69 24.48
N ASP A 445 3.91 -27.06 24.88
CA ASP A 445 3.69 -26.56 26.23
C ASP A 445 2.59 -27.37 26.92
N PRO A 446 2.88 -28.08 28.06
CA PRO A 446 1.91 -28.92 28.76
C PRO A 446 0.74 -28.14 29.35
N ASP A 447 0.91 -26.83 29.59
CA ASP A 447 -0.11 -25.96 30.19
C ASP A 447 -1.05 -25.34 29.14
N PHE A 448 -0.69 -25.32 27.88
CA PHE A 448 -1.47 -24.70 26.79
C PHE A 448 -2.84 -25.37 26.60
N ASN A 449 -2.92 -26.70 26.62
CA ASN A 449 -4.17 -27.46 26.51
C ASN A 449 -4.31 -28.43 27.66
N ASN A 450 -4.25 -27.92 28.88
CA ASN A 450 -4.30 -28.73 30.09
C ASN A 450 -5.71 -29.36 30.27
N PRO A 451 -5.82 -30.71 30.39
CA PRO A 451 -7.13 -31.37 30.59
C PRO A 451 -7.89 -30.91 31.85
N ALA A 452 -7.20 -30.29 32.79
CA ALA A 452 -7.83 -29.74 34.00
C ALA A 452 -8.36 -28.30 33.79
N SER A 453 -8.06 -27.66 32.68
CA SER A 453 -8.54 -26.31 32.36
C SER A 453 -10.00 -26.33 31.87
N PRO A 454 -10.82 -25.35 32.24
CA PRO A 454 -12.15 -25.18 31.66
C PRO A 454 -12.14 -24.91 30.14
N ASP A 455 -11.02 -24.42 29.62
CA ASP A 455 -10.83 -24.13 28.17
C ASP A 455 -10.18 -25.33 27.43
N PHE A 456 -10.16 -26.51 28.03
CA PHE A 456 -9.60 -27.71 27.43
C PHE A 456 -10.32 -28.11 26.15
N LEU A 457 -9.55 -28.30 25.08
CA LEU A 457 -10.02 -28.75 23.78
C LEU A 457 -9.62 -30.21 23.53
N PRO A 458 -10.52 -31.17 23.72
CA PRO A 458 -10.20 -32.61 23.59
C PRO A 458 -9.66 -32.99 22.21
N GLY A 459 -10.11 -32.30 21.14
CA GLY A 459 -9.67 -32.53 19.77
C GLY A 459 -8.18 -32.22 19.54
N LEU A 460 -7.56 -31.43 20.40
CA LEU A 460 -6.13 -31.09 20.32
C LEU A 460 -5.24 -32.12 21.04
N LEU A 461 -5.79 -32.95 21.96
CA LEU A 461 -5.02 -33.91 22.76
C LEU A 461 -4.17 -34.90 21.93
N PRO A 462 -4.62 -35.44 20.79
CA PRO A 462 -3.79 -36.29 19.93
C PRO A 462 -2.54 -35.63 19.38
N PHE A 463 -2.48 -34.28 19.43
CA PHE A 463 -1.41 -33.48 18.87
C PHE A 463 -0.54 -32.81 19.93
N ASP A 464 -0.73 -33.18 21.19
CA ASP A 464 0.08 -32.72 22.31
C ASP A 464 1.34 -33.58 22.43
N LEU A 465 2.47 -33.05 21.99
CA LEU A 465 3.78 -33.73 22.00
C LEU A 465 4.30 -33.96 23.42
N THR A 466 3.88 -33.15 24.39
CA THR A 466 4.26 -33.28 25.80
C THR A 466 3.64 -34.48 26.44
N ARG A 467 2.55 -35.03 25.88
CA ARG A 467 1.80 -36.19 26.34
C ARG A 467 1.91 -37.38 25.38
N GLY A 468 2.94 -37.40 24.52
CA GLY A 468 3.18 -38.50 23.60
C GLY A 468 2.32 -38.47 22.33
N GLY A 469 1.67 -37.35 22.05
CA GLY A 469 0.94 -37.13 20.81
C GLY A 469 1.83 -37.02 19.58
N ARG A 470 1.22 -36.79 18.44
CA ARG A 470 1.90 -36.62 17.12
C ARG A 470 1.60 -35.28 16.54
N GLN A 471 2.40 -34.85 15.56
CA GLN A 471 2.07 -33.63 14.79
C GLN A 471 0.80 -33.83 13.96
N PHE A 472 -0.10 -32.87 14.00
CA PHE A 472 -1.16 -32.71 13.01
C PHE A 472 -0.54 -32.37 11.67
N ALA A 473 -1.14 -32.84 10.59
CA ALA A 473 -0.72 -32.53 9.24
C ALA A 473 -1.93 -32.30 8.33
N PHE A 474 -1.94 -31.17 7.65
CA PHE A 474 -2.96 -30.76 6.69
C PHE A 474 -2.34 -30.48 5.33
N ARG A 475 -3.06 -30.80 4.27
CA ARG A 475 -2.77 -30.36 2.90
C ARG A 475 -4.09 -30.21 2.14
N GLY A 476 -4.33 -28.97 1.68
CA GLY A 476 -5.53 -28.62 0.94
C GLY A 476 -5.22 -27.80 -0.30
N HIS A 477 -6.15 -27.75 -1.24
CA HIS A 477 -6.12 -26.86 -2.40
C HIS A 477 -7.52 -26.44 -2.78
N THR A 478 -7.66 -25.27 -3.37
CA THR A 478 -8.92 -24.78 -3.93
C THR A 478 -8.68 -23.86 -5.10
N ASP A 479 -9.68 -23.75 -5.96
CA ASP A 479 -9.71 -22.81 -7.08
C ASP A 479 -10.68 -21.67 -6.74
N ILE A 480 -10.21 -20.44 -6.89
CA ILE A 480 -11.00 -19.22 -6.68
C ILE A 480 -11.12 -18.50 -8.01
N LYS A 481 -12.35 -18.29 -8.49
CA LYS A 481 -12.63 -17.55 -9.70
C LYS A 481 -13.33 -16.25 -9.35
N GLN A 482 -12.83 -15.16 -9.88
CA GLN A 482 -13.43 -13.84 -9.75
C GLN A 482 -13.64 -13.25 -11.14
N GLU A 483 -14.84 -12.80 -11.40
CA GLU A 483 -15.26 -12.23 -12.68
C GLU A 483 -15.93 -10.90 -12.41
N ALA A 484 -15.54 -9.86 -13.13
CA ALA A 484 -16.15 -8.55 -12.99
C ALA A 484 -16.36 -7.89 -14.35
N ILE A 485 -17.47 -7.17 -14.47
CA ILE A 485 -17.75 -6.25 -15.56
C ILE A 485 -18.09 -4.88 -14.97
N TYR A 486 -17.68 -3.81 -15.64
CA TYR A 486 -17.97 -2.46 -15.18
C TYR A 486 -18.13 -1.47 -16.32
N ALA A 487 -18.89 -0.42 -16.03
CA ALA A 487 -19.06 0.74 -16.86
C ALA A 487 -19.05 1.98 -15.98
N GLN A 488 -18.42 3.05 -16.44
CA GLN A 488 -18.40 4.34 -15.76
C GLN A 488 -18.33 5.48 -16.75
N ASP A 489 -18.88 6.65 -16.36
CA ASP A 489 -18.79 7.88 -17.11
C ASP A 489 -18.60 9.07 -16.16
N THR A 490 -17.73 9.97 -16.54
CA THR A 490 -17.54 11.26 -15.87
C THR A 490 -17.97 12.37 -16.81
N LEU A 491 -19.02 13.07 -16.42
CA LEU A 491 -19.66 14.13 -17.19
C LEU A 491 -19.24 15.50 -16.65
N THR A 492 -18.56 16.31 -17.48
CA THR A 492 -18.16 17.67 -17.14
C THR A 492 -19.17 18.69 -17.62
N LEU A 493 -19.75 19.46 -16.71
CA LEU A 493 -20.82 20.44 -16.92
C LEU A 493 -20.37 21.83 -16.43
N GLY A 494 -19.47 22.48 -17.14
CA GLY A 494 -18.89 23.75 -16.73
C GLY A 494 -18.06 23.61 -15.45
N ASN A 495 -18.54 24.17 -14.36
CA ASN A 495 -17.88 24.06 -13.04
C ASN A 495 -18.27 22.82 -12.25
N ALA A 496 -19.25 22.06 -12.71
CA ALA A 496 -19.69 20.81 -12.09
C ALA A 496 -19.13 19.60 -12.82
N THR A 497 -18.83 18.55 -12.07
CA THR A 497 -18.47 17.23 -12.60
C THR A 497 -19.34 16.20 -11.91
N ALA A 498 -19.97 15.32 -12.67
CA ALA A 498 -20.78 14.21 -12.16
C ALA A 498 -20.18 12.89 -12.65
N SER A 499 -19.96 11.95 -11.73
CA SER A 499 -19.44 10.62 -12.02
C SER A 499 -20.48 9.56 -11.74
N PHE A 500 -20.67 8.64 -12.67
CA PHE A 500 -21.59 7.52 -12.59
C PHE A 500 -20.83 6.24 -12.90
N GLY A 501 -21.04 5.21 -12.11
CA GLY A 501 -20.41 3.92 -12.34
C GLY A 501 -21.28 2.78 -11.85
N VAL A 502 -21.13 1.64 -12.49
CA VAL A 502 -21.69 0.36 -12.06
C VAL A 502 -20.69 -0.74 -12.29
N ARG A 503 -20.54 -1.60 -11.30
CA ARG A 503 -19.70 -2.80 -11.36
C ARG A 503 -20.52 -4.01 -10.90
N PHE A 504 -20.33 -5.13 -11.55
CA PHE A 504 -20.85 -6.42 -11.10
C PHE A 504 -19.69 -7.37 -10.88
N ASP A 505 -19.59 -7.92 -9.68
CA ASP A 505 -18.61 -8.95 -9.34
C ASP A 505 -19.31 -10.28 -9.05
N ASN A 506 -18.71 -11.37 -9.52
CA ASN A 506 -19.05 -12.74 -9.22
C ASN A 506 -17.81 -13.44 -8.63
N TYR A 507 -17.93 -13.95 -7.43
CA TYR A 507 -16.89 -14.70 -6.71
C TYR A 507 -17.34 -16.17 -6.56
N ASN A 508 -16.48 -17.10 -6.93
CA ASN A 508 -16.68 -18.54 -6.77
C ASN A 508 -15.39 -19.19 -6.27
N GLY A 509 -15.34 -19.51 -4.99
CA GLY A 509 -14.23 -20.14 -4.29
C GLY A 509 -14.76 -21.07 -3.20
N ILE A 510 -14.18 -21.04 -2.00
CA ILE A 510 -14.68 -21.77 -0.82
C ILE A 510 -16.12 -21.37 -0.49
N THR A 511 -16.45 -20.12 -0.75
CA THR A 511 -17.80 -19.58 -0.71
C THR A 511 -18.17 -18.97 -2.06
N LYS A 512 -19.43 -18.59 -2.22
CA LYS A 512 -19.94 -17.95 -3.43
C LYS A 512 -20.62 -16.63 -3.12
N GLY A 513 -20.47 -15.64 -4.00
CA GLY A 513 -21.14 -14.38 -3.86
C GLY A 513 -21.12 -13.56 -5.14
N ARG A 514 -22.09 -12.68 -5.27
CA ARG A 514 -22.21 -11.73 -6.37
C ARG A 514 -22.85 -10.44 -5.88
N LEU A 515 -22.44 -9.33 -6.44
CA LEU A 515 -23.00 -8.04 -6.07
C LEU A 515 -22.97 -7.06 -7.24
N LEU A 516 -24.07 -6.33 -7.41
CA LEU A 516 -24.13 -5.14 -8.24
C LEU A 516 -23.76 -3.92 -7.41
N GLN A 517 -22.82 -3.11 -7.89
CA GLN A 517 -22.16 -2.06 -7.13
C GLN A 517 -22.31 -0.70 -7.83
N PRO A 518 -23.35 0.06 -7.53
CA PRO A 518 -23.49 1.42 -8.02
C PRO A 518 -22.46 2.34 -7.36
N ARG A 519 -21.98 3.33 -8.11
CA ARG A 519 -21.05 4.39 -7.70
C ARG A 519 -21.48 5.70 -8.27
N LEU A 520 -21.56 6.72 -7.43
CA LEU A 520 -22.03 8.05 -7.78
C LEU A 520 -21.09 9.08 -7.18
N GLY A 521 -20.83 10.14 -7.90
CA GLY A 521 -20.02 11.24 -7.43
C GLY A 521 -20.41 12.56 -8.06
N ILE A 522 -20.22 13.62 -7.31
CA ILE A 522 -20.41 14.99 -7.78
C ILE A 522 -19.32 15.87 -7.21
N SER A 523 -18.82 16.80 -8.00
CA SER A 523 -17.97 17.88 -7.53
C SER A 523 -18.38 19.19 -8.18
N TYR A 524 -18.12 20.30 -7.48
CA TYR A 524 -18.44 21.64 -7.95
C TYR A 524 -17.32 22.63 -7.60
N HIS A 525 -16.73 23.25 -8.62
CA HIS A 525 -15.65 24.22 -8.46
C HIS A 525 -16.20 25.65 -8.38
N ILE A 526 -16.11 26.26 -7.20
CA ILE A 526 -16.42 27.66 -6.94
C ILE A 526 -15.18 28.50 -7.26
N LYS A 527 -15.05 28.93 -8.50
CA LYS A 527 -13.84 29.64 -9.02
C LYS A 527 -13.53 30.91 -8.23
N SER A 528 -14.55 31.66 -7.78
CA SER A 528 -14.37 32.94 -7.08
C SER A 528 -13.64 32.81 -5.75
N THR A 529 -13.77 31.66 -5.08
CA THR A 529 -13.14 31.39 -3.77
C THR A 529 -11.98 30.39 -3.87
N GLY A 530 -11.79 29.77 -5.05
CA GLY A 530 -10.82 28.67 -5.19
C GLY A 530 -11.19 27.47 -4.33
N THR A 531 -12.48 27.07 -4.35
CA THR A 531 -13.01 25.98 -3.54
C THR A 531 -13.61 24.90 -4.45
N VAL A 532 -13.33 23.64 -4.21
CA VAL A 532 -14.02 22.50 -4.80
C VAL A 532 -14.79 21.77 -3.72
N LEU A 533 -16.10 21.69 -3.84
CA LEU A 533 -16.95 20.87 -3.00
C LEU A 533 -17.14 19.50 -3.68
N ARG A 534 -17.15 18.41 -2.91
CA ARG A 534 -17.36 17.07 -3.45
C ARG A 534 -18.21 16.19 -2.54
N GLY A 535 -18.92 15.26 -3.17
CA GLY A 535 -19.69 14.24 -2.48
C GLY A 535 -19.72 12.96 -3.31
N SER A 536 -19.69 11.80 -2.65
CA SER A 536 -19.71 10.53 -3.37
C SER A 536 -20.36 9.42 -2.55
N PHE A 537 -20.87 8.44 -3.28
CA PHE A 537 -21.41 7.20 -2.75
C PHE A 537 -20.88 6.03 -3.55
N MET A 538 -20.51 4.95 -2.84
CA MET A 538 -20.21 3.69 -3.49
C MET A 538 -20.79 2.51 -2.70
N ARG A 539 -21.13 1.46 -3.43
CA ARG A 539 -21.30 0.11 -2.90
C ARG A 539 -20.16 -0.75 -3.42
N SER A 540 -19.55 -1.57 -2.56
CA SER A 540 -18.46 -2.47 -2.94
C SER A 540 -18.71 -3.88 -2.42
N PHE A 541 -18.20 -4.84 -3.19
CA PHE A 541 -18.11 -6.25 -2.86
C PHE A 541 -16.75 -6.52 -2.24
N GLU A 542 -16.67 -7.37 -1.22
CA GLU A 542 -15.44 -7.76 -0.56
C GLU A 542 -15.30 -9.27 -0.55
N SER A 543 -14.26 -9.79 -1.17
CA SER A 543 -13.96 -11.22 -1.14
C SER A 543 -13.18 -11.61 0.12
N PRO A 544 -13.26 -12.87 0.57
CA PRO A 544 -12.42 -13.37 1.66
C PRO A 544 -10.93 -13.20 1.36
N TYR A 545 -10.13 -13.04 2.41
CA TYR A 545 -8.67 -13.12 2.29
C TYR A 545 -8.22 -14.54 1.99
N ASN A 546 -7.07 -14.66 1.32
CA ASN A 546 -6.53 -15.95 0.91
C ASN A 546 -5.61 -16.60 1.97
N GLU A 547 -5.30 -15.88 3.07
CA GLU A 547 -4.41 -16.34 4.13
C GLU A 547 -5.04 -17.49 4.93
N ASN A 548 -4.51 -18.70 4.74
CA ASN A 548 -4.97 -19.91 5.45
C ASN A 548 -6.48 -20.18 5.34
N LEU A 549 -7.04 -19.76 4.24
CA LEU A 549 -8.49 -19.81 3.99
C LEU A 549 -9.03 -21.25 3.99
N ILE A 550 -8.27 -22.23 3.46
CA ILE A 550 -8.70 -23.64 3.42
C ILE A 550 -8.53 -24.28 4.79
N LEU A 551 -7.41 -24.02 5.46
CA LEU A 551 -7.08 -24.57 6.78
C LEU A 551 -8.13 -24.21 7.83
N SER A 552 -8.60 -22.96 7.79
CA SER A 552 -9.54 -22.41 8.78
C SER A 552 -11.02 -22.55 8.40
N SER A 553 -11.33 -22.94 7.16
CA SER A 553 -12.72 -23.03 6.70
C SER A 553 -13.42 -24.30 7.22
N VAL A 554 -14.65 -24.14 7.66
CA VAL A 554 -15.54 -25.29 8.01
C VAL A 554 -15.86 -26.17 6.79
N THR A 555 -15.71 -25.64 5.58
CA THR A 555 -15.86 -26.39 4.32
C THR A 555 -14.54 -26.96 3.78
N GLY A 556 -13.41 -26.64 4.45
CA GLY A 556 -12.08 -27.17 4.12
C GLY A 556 -11.92 -28.61 4.57
N ALA A 557 -11.97 -29.57 3.67
CA ALA A 557 -11.86 -31.01 4.01
C ALA A 557 -10.52 -31.30 4.70
N GLY A 558 -10.59 -31.86 5.91
CA GLY A 558 -9.41 -32.20 6.72
C GLY A 558 -8.70 -31.00 7.36
N GLY A 559 -9.25 -29.78 7.24
CA GLY A 559 -8.76 -28.58 7.91
C GLY A 559 -8.99 -28.64 9.43
N LEU A 560 -8.50 -27.63 10.16
CA LEU A 560 -8.60 -27.60 11.62
C LEU A 560 -10.04 -27.53 12.11
N ALA A 561 -10.88 -26.72 11.49
CA ALA A 561 -12.27 -26.57 11.88
C ALA A 561 -13.05 -27.90 11.79
N ASN A 562 -12.90 -28.62 10.70
CA ASN A 562 -13.68 -29.82 10.42
C ASN A 562 -12.98 -31.10 10.89
N GLY A 563 -11.66 -31.16 10.83
CA GLY A 563 -10.89 -32.39 11.12
C GLY A 563 -10.42 -32.56 12.55
N VAL A 564 -10.33 -31.49 13.32
CA VAL A 564 -9.72 -31.49 14.67
C VAL A 564 -10.68 -30.99 15.73
N LEU A 565 -11.28 -29.84 15.53
CA LEU A 565 -12.12 -29.19 16.54
C LEU A 565 -13.56 -29.67 16.51
N GLY A 566 -13.99 -30.31 15.41
CA GLY A 566 -15.32 -30.90 15.29
C GLY A 566 -16.46 -29.88 15.39
N ASP A 567 -16.16 -28.60 15.35
CA ASP A 567 -17.15 -27.53 15.48
C ASP A 567 -17.77 -27.22 14.11
N THR A 568 -18.91 -27.83 13.86
CA THR A 568 -19.74 -27.59 12.68
C THR A 568 -20.74 -26.43 12.86
N SER A 569 -20.75 -25.79 14.03
CA SER A 569 -21.68 -24.70 14.35
C SER A 569 -21.27 -23.38 13.65
N ASN A 570 -20.04 -23.28 13.18
CA ASN A 570 -19.52 -22.10 12.49
C ASN A 570 -20.12 -21.92 11.12
N LEU A 571 -20.63 -20.74 10.87
CA LEU A 571 -21.05 -20.34 9.54
C LEU A 571 -19.81 -20.13 8.64
N PRO A 572 -19.84 -20.60 7.37
CA PRO A 572 -18.74 -20.34 6.46
C PRO A 572 -18.60 -18.83 6.22
N LEU A 573 -17.35 -18.38 5.97
CA LEU A 573 -17.09 -17.02 5.53
C LEU A 573 -17.94 -16.67 4.32
N ARG A 574 -18.64 -15.53 4.38
CA ARG A 574 -19.43 -15.02 3.27
C ARG A 574 -18.80 -13.74 2.73
N PRO A 575 -18.87 -13.48 1.42
CA PRO A 575 -18.42 -12.20 0.88
C PRO A 575 -19.07 -11.01 1.59
N GLY A 576 -18.26 -9.99 1.85
CA GLY A 576 -18.71 -8.75 2.48
C GLY A 576 -19.37 -7.82 1.48
N ALA A 577 -20.23 -6.93 1.99
CA ALA A 577 -20.84 -5.86 1.22
C ALA A 577 -20.76 -4.55 1.99
N ARG A 578 -20.10 -3.56 1.41
CA ARG A 578 -19.90 -2.23 1.99
C ARG A 578 -20.70 -1.19 1.26
N SER A 579 -21.28 -0.25 2.02
CA SER A 579 -21.77 1.04 1.52
C SER A 579 -20.93 2.15 2.14
N GLN A 580 -20.39 3.04 1.32
CA GLN A 580 -19.55 4.15 1.74
C GLN A 580 -20.09 5.47 1.19
N PHE A 581 -20.09 6.51 2.03
CA PHE A 581 -20.41 7.89 1.70
C PHE A 581 -19.20 8.75 2.05
N ASN A 582 -18.85 9.66 1.15
CA ASN A 582 -17.84 10.69 1.40
C ASN A 582 -18.44 12.06 1.10
N ALA A 583 -18.05 13.05 1.91
CA ALA A 583 -18.29 14.47 1.66
C ALA A 583 -17.05 15.26 2.03
N GLY A 584 -16.62 16.15 1.17
CA GLY A 584 -15.37 16.87 1.38
C GLY A 584 -15.25 18.13 0.54
N PHE A 585 -14.12 18.81 0.73
CA PHE A 585 -13.78 19.98 -0.05
C PHE A 585 -12.26 20.12 -0.20
N GLN A 586 -11.87 20.75 -1.29
CA GLN A 586 -10.52 21.31 -1.48
C GLN A 586 -10.60 22.82 -1.46
N GLN A 587 -9.61 23.48 -0.84
CA GLN A 587 -9.52 24.93 -0.73
C GLN A 587 -8.11 25.40 -1.03
N ALA A 588 -7.96 26.23 -2.06
CA ALA A 588 -6.76 27.02 -2.26
C ALA A 588 -6.76 28.22 -1.30
N ILE A 589 -5.71 28.39 -0.52
CA ILE A 589 -5.53 29.48 0.42
C ILE A 589 -4.32 30.31 0.00
N GLY A 590 -4.58 31.48 -0.53
CA GLY A 590 -3.55 32.29 -1.20
C GLY A 590 -2.93 31.51 -2.38
N LYS A 591 -1.64 31.76 -2.65
CA LYS A 591 -0.92 31.14 -3.78
C LYS A 591 -0.23 29.81 -3.46
N HIS A 592 -0.08 29.46 -2.18
CA HIS A 592 0.85 28.42 -1.77
C HIS A 592 0.26 27.32 -0.89
N LEU A 593 -0.95 27.49 -0.36
CA LEU A 593 -1.56 26.49 0.48
C LEU A 593 -2.73 25.82 -0.20
N LEU A 594 -2.76 24.48 -0.17
CA LEU A 594 -3.89 23.67 -0.61
C LEU A 594 -4.35 22.79 0.55
N LEU A 595 -5.58 23.02 1.00
CA LEU A 595 -6.26 22.22 2.00
C LEU A 595 -7.21 21.24 1.33
N ASP A 596 -7.19 20.00 1.72
CA ASP A 596 -8.09 18.93 1.34
C ASP A 596 -8.65 18.28 2.60
N MET A 597 -9.98 18.22 2.72
CA MET A 597 -10.68 17.59 3.84
C MET A 597 -11.80 16.71 3.34
N ASP A 598 -11.95 15.55 3.97
CA ASP A 598 -13.03 14.60 3.74
C ASP A 598 -13.58 14.06 5.05
N TYR A 599 -14.90 13.87 5.08
CA TYR A 599 -15.60 13.06 6.07
C TYR A 599 -16.18 11.83 5.38
N PHE A 600 -16.09 10.67 6.01
CA PHE A 600 -16.58 9.42 5.46
C PHE A 600 -17.41 8.63 6.46
N ILE A 601 -18.35 7.85 5.93
CA ILE A 601 -19.14 6.88 6.67
C ILE A 601 -19.13 5.57 5.88
N LYS A 602 -18.69 4.49 6.51
CA LYS A 602 -18.69 3.14 5.96
C LYS A 602 -19.61 2.25 6.77
N ARG A 603 -20.41 1.42 6.10
CA ARG A 603 -21.25 0.38 6.70
C ARG A 603 -21.01 -0.91 5.95
N THR A 604 -20.47 -1.90 6.63
CA THR A 604 -20.12 -3.19 6.03
C THR A 604 -20.90 -4.30 6.72
N ASN A 605 -21.49 -5.19 5.94
CA ASN A 605 -22.01 -6.48 6.38
C ASN A 605 -20.97 -7.55 6.07
N ASN A 606 -20.77 -8.51 6.95
CA ASN A 606 -19.68 -9.49 6.94
C ASN A 606 -18.34 -8.74 6.84
N ALA A 607 -18.06 -7.90 7.85
CA ALA A 607 -16.83 -7.11 7.90
C ALA A 607 -15.65 -8.02 8.22
N TYR A 608 -14.71 -8.12 7.29
CA TYR A 608 -13.55 -9.00 7.45
C TYR A 608 -12.57 -8.48 8.48
N ASP A 609 -11.96 -9.44 9.14
CA ASP A 609 -10.89 -9.29 10.11
C ASP A 609 -9.99 -10.53 10.05
N PHE A 610 -8.97 -10.56 10.87
CA PHE A 610 -8.09 -11.72 11.03
C PHE A 610 -8.04 -12.16 12.48
N ASN A 611 -7.85 -13.46 12.66
CA ASN A 611 -7.51 -14.04 13.94
C ASN A 611 -6.20 -14.84 13.80
N VAL A 612 -5.56 -15.15 14.90
CA VAL A 612 -4.34 -15.96 14.93
C VAL A 612 -4.63 -17.39 15.36
N LEU A 613 -3.89 -18.32 14.78
CA LEU A 613 -4.02 -19.71 15.11
C LEU A 613 -3.21 -20.04 16.38
N LEU A 614 -3.91 -20.34 17.49
CA LEU A 614 -3.30 -20.94 18.69
C LEU A 614 -2.01 -20.22 19.16
N ASN A 615 -2.03 -18.90 19.22
CA ASN A 615 -0.89 -18.05 19.59
C ASN A 615 0.36 -18.20 18.69
N THR A 616 0.17 -18.57 17.43
CA THR A 616 1.24 -18.60 16.41
C THR A 616 1.24 -17.34 15.54
N SER A 617 2.20 -17.21 14.65
CA SER A 617 2.20 -16.17 13.61
C SER A 617 1.34 -16.54 12.39
N VAL A 618 0.54 -17.59 12.48
CA VAL A 618 -0.36 -18.03 11.40
C VAL A 618 -1.71 -17.37 11.58
N THR A 619 -2.03 -16.47 10.68
CA THR A 619 -3.31 -15.76 10.67
C THR A 619 -4.29 -16.44 9.72
N PHE A 620 -5.57 -16.27 10.00
CA PHE A 620 -6.66 -16.73 9.15
C PHE A 620 -7.80 -15.71 9.13
N PRO A 621 -8.61 -15.64 8.04
CA PRO A 621 -9.69 -14.70 7.95
C PRO A 621 -10.88 -15.11 8.80
N ILE A 622 -11.46 -14.11 9.44
CA ILE A 622 -12.78 -14.14 10.10
C ILE A 622 -13.64 -13.03 9.55
N SER A 623 -14.91 -13.01 9.92
CA SER A 623 -15.76 -11.85 9.68
C SER A 623 -16.68 -11.58 10.88
N TRP A 624 -16.92 -10.30 11.14
CA TRP A 624 -17.93 -9.84 12.08
C TRP A 624 -19.25 -9.62 11.36
N GLN A 625 -20.37 -9.79 12.03
CA GLN A 625 -21.70 -9.61 11.43
C GLN A 625 -21.80 -8.29 10.66
N LYS A 626 -21.30 -7.21 11.23
CA LYS A 626 -21.21 -5.89 10.58
C LYS A 626 -20.16 -5.00 11.21
N SER A 627 -19.76 -3.95 10.47
CA SER A 627 -19.03 -2.81 11.02
C SER A 627 -19.71 -1.49 10.66
N LYS A 628 -19.46 -0.47 11.51
CA LYS A 628 -19.75 0.93 11.25
C LYS A 628 -18.49 1.73 11.52
N VAL A 629 -17.94 2.30 10.48
CA VAL A 629 -16.75 3.12 10.56
C VAL A 629 -17.10 4.52 10.08
N ASP A 630 -16.77 5.52 10.84
CA ASP A 630 -16.87 6.92 10.46
C ASP A 630 -15.62 7.68 10.86
N GLY A 631 -15.30 8.73 10.13
CA GLY A 631 -14.10 9.50 10.40
C GLY A 631 -13.88 10.65 9.45
N ALA A 632 -12.78 11.34 9.64
CA ALA A 632 -12.34 12.46 8.82
C ALA A 632 -10.87 12.31 8.45
N SER A 633 -10.54 12.78 7.27
CA SER A 633 -9.17 12.88 6.79
C SER A 633 -8.86 14.31 6.36
N LEU A 634 -7.62 14.72 6.56
CA LEU A 634 -7.14 16.06 6.23
C LEU A 634 -5.78 15.95 5.56
N ARG A 635 -5.58 16.72 4.51
CA ARG A 635 -4.29 17.01 3.92
C ARG A 635 -4.13 18.52 3.72
N LEU A 636 -3.03 19.09 4.21
CA LEU A 636 -2.62 20.46 3.96
C LEU A 636 -1.26 20.43 3.30
N ASN A 637 -1.16 20.99 2.10
CA ASN A 637 0.09 21.10 1.36
C ASN A 637 0.53 22.56 1.29
N LEU A 638 1.79 22.83 1.61
CA LEU A 638 2.49 24.04 1.25
C LEU A 638 3.29 23.75 -0.02
N THR A 639 2.91 24.36 -1.15
CA THR A 639 3.70 24.31 -2.38
C THR A 639 5.02 25.04 -2.17
N ASN A 640 6.02 24.73 -2.97
CA ASN A 640 7.34 25.31 -2.82
C ASN A 640 7.27 26.84 -2.73
N TYR A 641 7.65 27.37 -1.58
CA TYR A 641 7.80 28.81 -1.32
C TYR A 641 9.24 29.11 -0.95
N LYS A 642 10.03 29.62 -1.91
CA LYS A 642 11.45 29.95 -1.71
C LYS A 642 12.28 28.79 -1.12
N GLY A 643 12.08 27.60 -1.62
CA GLY A 643 12.75 26.38 -1.17
C GLY A 643 12.07 25.66 0.00
N LEU A 644 11.09 26.27 0.67
CA LEU A 644 10.29 25.65 1.71
C LEU A 644 9.10 24.90 1.10
N SER A 645 8.95 23.62 1.43
CA SER A 645 7.77 22.82 1.17
C SER A 645 7.37 22.04 2.42
N ALA A 646 6.08 21.84 2.61
CA ALA A 646 5.58 21.10 3.76
C ALA A 646 4.26 20.41 3.41
N PHE A 647 3.96 19.34 4.12
CA PHE A 647 2.60 18.81 4.16
C PHE A 647 2.24 18.33 5.59
N ILE A 648 0.96 18.37 5.86
CA ILE A 648 0.35 17.75 7.03
C ILE A 648 -0.71 16.79 6.52
N VAL A 649 -0.65 15.53 6.92
CA VAL A 649 -1.73 14.57 6.75
C VAL A 649 -2.22 14.17 8.13
N ALA A 650 -3.54 14.08 8.30
CA ALA A 650 -4.15 13.67 9.55
C ALA A 650 -5.40 12.85 9.31
N GLY A 651 -5.66 11.89 10.18
CA GLY A 651 -6.82 11.03 10.16
C GLY A 651 -7.44 10.87 11.55
N HIS A 652 -8.76 10.91 11.60
CA HIS A 652 -9.58 10.52 12.74
C HIS A 652 -10.46 9.37 12.33
N THR A 653 -10.48 8.31 13.11
CA THR A 653 -11.30 7.14 12.82
C THR A 653 -12.02 6.65 14.06
N ARG A 654 -13.29 6.26 13.88
CA ARG A 654 -14.11 5.57 14.84
C ARG A 654 -14.64 4.28 14.21
N ALA A 655 -13.96 3.16 14.53
CA ALA A 655 -14.24 1.86 13.93
C ALA A 655 -14.95 0.94 14.94
N ARG A 656 -16.28 0.76 14.78
CA ARG A 656 -17.13 -0.07 15.61
C ARG A 656 -17.49 -1.36 14.90
N PHE A 657 -17.24 -2.48 15.57
CA PHE A 657 -17.57 -3.81 15.10
C PHE A 657 -18.66 -4.43 15.97
N PHE A 658 -19.46 -5.31 15.39
CA PHE A 658 -20.64 -5.88 15.98
C PHE A 658 -20.59 -7.40 15.86
N PRO A 659 -20.65 -8.13 16.99
CA PRO A 659 -20.74 -9.58 17.00
C PRO A 659 -22.07 -10.05 16.35
N PRO A 660 -22.23 -11.37 16.06
CA PRO A 660 -21.24 -12.40 16.30
C PRO A 660 -20.09 -12.38 15.29
N GLU A 661 -18.97 -12.99 15.69
CA GLU A 661 -17.93 -13.45 14.78
C GLU A 661 -18.47 -14.59 13.93
N THR A 662 -18.08 -14.67 12.66
CA THR A 662 -18.48 -15.72 11.73
C THR A 662 -17.29 -16.15 10.89
N GLY A 663 -17.26 -17.43 10.52
CA GLY A 663 -16.16 -18.03 9.77
C GLY A 663 -14.87 -18.18 10.58
N GLY A 664 -13.91 -18.89 10.03
CA GLY A 664 -12.65 -19.17 10.70
C GLY A 664 -12.72 -20.24 11.79
N LEU A 665 -11.81 -20.17 12.74
CA LEU A 665 -11.67 -21.10 13.84
C LEU A 665 -11.97 -20.38 15.15
N PHE A 666 -12.80 -20.97 16.00
CA PHE A 666 -13.11 -20.44 17.32
C PHE A 666 -12.27 -21.17 18.37
N PHE A 667 -11.28 -20.49 18.93
CA PHE A 667 -10.47 -20.98 20.02
C PHE A 667 -10.72 -20.26 21.34
N ASN A 668 -11.60 -19.25 21.36
CA ASN A 668 -11.70 -18.40 22.53
C ASN A 668 -13.16 -18.11 22.87
N SER A 669 -13.53 -18.41 24.13
CA SER A 669 -14.83 -18.11 24.70
C SER A 669 -15.04 -16.62 25.03
N ASN A 670 -14.00 -15.80 24.97
CA ASN A 670 -14.01 -14.38 25.38
C ASN A 670 -14.31 -13.40 24.22
N LEU A 671 -15.20 -13.78 23.31
CA LEU A 671 -15.64 -12.88 22.27
C LEU A 671 -16.46 -11.72 22.87
N PRO A 672 -16.29 -10.49 22.34
CA PRO A 672 -17.10 -9.37 22.79
C PRO A 672 -18.59 -9.65 22.65
N ALA A 673 -19.33 -9.57 23.75
CA ALA A 673 -20.80 -9.78 23.74
C ALA A 673 -21.57 -8.59 23.13
N GLY A 674 -20.94 -7.43 23.07
CA GLY A 674 -21.50 -6.16 22.62
C GLY A 674 -20.69 -5.48 21.52
N VAL A 675 -21.06 -4.27 21.21
CA VAL A 675 -20.31 -3.40 20.27
C VAL A 675 -18.93 -3.11 20.85
N PHE A 676 -17.89 -3.21 20.03
CA PHE A 676 -16.53 -2.95 20.44
C PHE A 676 -15.75 -2.15 19.38
N ARG A 677 -14.63 -1.54 19.80
CA ARG A 677 -13.66 -0.93 18.92
C ARG A 677 -12.64 -1.96 18.51
N ILE A 678 -12.43 -2.04 17.21
CA ILE A 678 -11.40 -2.91 16.66
C ILE A 678 -10.01 -2.42 17.10
N ASP A 679 -9.02 -3.32 17.16
CA ASP A 679 -7.67 -3.05 17.64
C ASP A 679 -6.91 -1.96 16.86
N HIS A 680 -7.29 -1.67 15.64
CA HIS A 680 -6.75 -0.58 14.81
C HIS A 680 -7.64 0.68 14.77
N ASP A 681 -8.64 0.81 15.64
CA ASP A 681 -9.37 2.06 15.87
C ASP A 681 -8.41 3.13 16.41
N GLN A 682 -8.37 4.30 15.77
CA GLN A 682 -7.42 5.36 16.09
C GLN A 682 -8.08 6.72 16.16
N LYS A 683 -8.06 7.34 17.36
CA LYS A 683 -8.72 8.64 17.57
C LYS A 683 -8.09 9.75 16.74
N LEU A 684 -6.77 9.75 16.60
CA LEU A 684 -6.06 10.74 15.80
C LEU A 684 -4.68 10.19 15.46
N GLU A 685 -4.34 10.28 14.19
CA GLU A 685 -2.99 10.16 13.69
C GLU A 685 -2.63 11.41 12.89
N GLN A 686 -1.35 11.73 12.81
CA GLN A 686 -0.89 12.87 12.06
C GLN A 686 0.57 12.67 11.66
N THR A 687 0.89 13.02 10.40
CA THR A 687 2.26 13.18 9.91
C THR A 687 2.43 14.60 9.39
N THR A 688 3.41 15.31 9.91
CA THR A 688 3.87 16.60 9.39
C THR A 688 5.26 16.43 8.83
N GLN A 689 5.45 16.80 7.58
CA GLN A 689 6.76 16.88 6.96
C GLN A 689 7.06 18.30 6.55
N VAL A 690 8.26 18.76 6.87
CA VAL A 690 8.78 20.07 6.48
C VAL A 690 10.12 19.88 5.82
N GLN A 691 10.27 20.37 4.61
CA GLN A 691 11.49 20.30 3.82
C GLN A 691 11.93 21.70 3.42
N TYR A 692 13.22 21.96 3.55
CA TYR A 692 13.84 23.19 3.04
C TYR A 692 14.97 22.85 2.09
N GLN A 693 14.85 23.34 0.83
CA GLN A 693 15.86 23.23 -0.23
C GLN A 693 16.62 24.57 -0.30
N PHE A 694 17.92 24.54 -0.15
CA PHE A 694 18.74 25.76 -0.16
C PHE A 694 18.90 26.27 -1.59
N GLU A 695 18.07 27.21 -2.02
CA GLU A 695 18.02 27.72 -3.42
C GLU A 695 19.29 28.46 -3.85
N HIS A 696 20.04 29.05 -2.91
CA HIS A 696 21.29 29.74 -3.23
C HIS A 696 22.39 28.78 -3.74
N TRP A 697 22.33 27.50 -3.38
CA TRP A 697 23.28 26.48 -3.77
C TRP A 697 22.66 25.50 -4.79
N LYS A 698 21.99 26.03 -5.81
CA LYS A 698 21.23 25.24 -6.79
C LYS A 698 22.01 24.09 -7.44
N LYS A 699 23.31 24.26 -7.67
CA LYS A 699 24.16 23.22 -8.26
C LYS A 699 24.39 22.04 -7.32
N VAL A 700 24.60 22.30 -6.05
CA VAL A 700 24.80 21.26 -5.01
C VAL A 700 23.47 20.72 -4.51
N ALA A 701 22.43 21.54 -4.54
CA ALA A 701 21.07 21.20 -4.13
C ALA A 701 20.96 20.59 -2.72
N PRO A 702 21.56 21.19 -1.66
CA PRO A 702 21.43 20.68 -0.32
C PRO A 702 20.03 20.91 0.24
N TYR A 703 19.59 19.98 1.09
CA TYR A 703 18.27 20.07 1.74
C TYR A 703 18.30 19.55 3.17
N VAL A 704 17.33 20.00 3.94
CA VAL A 704 16.97 19.44 5.24
C VAL A 704 15.50 19.02 5.22
N ASN A 705 15.20 17.93 5.91
CA ASN A 705 13.84 17.42 6.04
C ASN A 705 13.61 17.03 7.51
N PHE A 706 12.47 17.45 8.04
CA PHE A 706 12.01 17.12 9.37
C PHE A 706 10.61 16.49 9.27
N THR A 707 10.40 15.37 9.95
CA THR A 707 9.11 14.69 10.02
C THR A 707 8.70 14.51 11.49
N TRP A 708 7.49 14.91 11.80
CA TRP A 708 6.84 14.66 13.07
C TRP A 708 5.63 13.74 12.83
N ARG A 709 5.65 12.59 13.48
CA ARG A 709 4.54 11.63 13.50
C ARG A 709 3.92 11.60 14.88
N TYR A 710 2.62 11.84 14.93
CA TYR A 710 1.82 11.71 16.14
C TYR A 710 0.79 10.61 15.97
N ASP A 711 0.57 9.86 17.05
CA ASP A 711 -0.38 8.77 17.10
C ASP A 711 -1.02 8.74 18.49
N SER A 712 -2.33 8.78 18.56
CA SER A 712 -3.08 8.78 19.82
C SER A 712 -3.16 7.42 20.50
N GLY A 713 -2.68 6.35 19.83
CA GLY A 713 -2.69 4.96 20.29
C GLY A 713 -3.88 4.15 19.79
N LEU A 714 -3.56 2.95 19.32
CA LEU A 714 -4.52 1.93 18.91
C LEU A 714 -5.23 1.33 20.14
N VAL A 715 -6.32 0.60 19.93
CA VAL A 715 -6.99 -0.14 21.00
C VAL A 715 -6.14 -1.33 21.45
N ALA A 716 -6.06 -1.56 22.73
CA ALA A 716 -5.32 -2.66 23.36
C ALA A 716 -6.30 -3.57 24.13
N GLY A 717 -7.18 -4.25 23.42
CA GLY A 717 -8.29 -5.04 23.98
C GLY A 717 -7.88 -6.14 24.97
N SER A 718 -6.59 -6.56 24.91
CA SER A 718 -6.00 -7.52 25.86
C SER A 718 -5.76 -6.97 27.28
N VAL A 719 -5.99 -5.66 27.52
CA VAL A 719 -5.71 -5.00 28.81
C VAL A 719 -6.98 -4.32 29.33
N PRO A 720 -8.05 -5.07 29.66
CA PRO A 720 -9.34 -4.48 30.00
C PRO A 720 -9.29 -3.63 31.27
N ASP A 721 -8.52 -4.05 32.29
CA ASP A 721 -8.37 -3.35 33.56
C ASP A 721 -6.99 -3.58 34.19
N PHE A 722 -6.70 -2.90 35.29
CA PHE A 722 -5.42 -3.06 35.99
C PHE A 722 -5.26 -4.43 36.64
N ALA A 723 -6.34 -5.05 37.12
CA ALA A 723 -6.25 -6.33 37.82
C ALA A 723 -5.80 -7.45 36.86
N SER A 724 -6.34 -7.46 35.64
CA SER A 724 -5.95 -8.42 34.59
C SER A 724 -4.46 -8.31 34.21
N THR A 725 -3.83 -7.15 34.42
CA THR A 725 -2.39 -7.02 34.13
C THR A 725 -1.48 -7.73 35.14
N LEU A 726 -2.00 -8.06 36.32
CA LEU A 726 -1.26 -8.82 37.32
C LEU A 726 -1.15 -10.31 36.96
N ASP A 727 -2.01 -10.82 36.09
CA ASP A 727 -2.00 -12.17 35.55
C ASP A 727 -1.08 -12.31 34.31
N PHE A 728 -0.55 -11.21 33.80
CA PHE A 728 0.41 -11.24 32.68
C PHE A 728 1.74 -11.85 33.12
N THR A 729 2.46 -12.44 32.17
CA THR A 729 3.83 -12.87 32.41
C THR A 729 4.73 -11.69 32.80
N ALA A 730 5.86 -11.96 33.45
CA ALA A 730 6.83 -10.93 33.81
C ALA A 730 7.25 -10.09 32.59
N ASP A 731 7.45 -10.76 31.45
CA ASP A 731 7.84 -10.14 30.19
C ASP A 731 6.72 -9.24 29.66
N GLN A 732 5.48 -9.73 29.60
CA GLN A 732 4.33 -8.94 29.17
C GLN A 732 4.10 -7.69 30.04
N GLN A 733 4.24 -7.83 31.37
CA GLN A 733 4.19 -6.70 32.31
C GLN A 733 5.32 -5.70 32.02
N ALA A 734 6.52 -6.18 31.74
CA ALA A 734 7.65 -5.34 31.37
C ALA A 734 7.42 -4.63 30.02
N GLN A 735 6.80 -5.30 29.04
CA GLN A 735 6.46 -4.73 27.75
C GLN A 735 5.51 -3.54 27.86
N ILE A 736 4.48 -3.60 28.70
CA ILE A 736 3.58 -2.45 28.92
C ILE A 736 4.18 -1.42 29.88
N GLY A 737 5.26 -1.75 30.60
CA GLY A 737 5.87 -0.92 31.64
C GLY A 737 4.97 -0.79 32.86
N LEU A 738 4.45 -1.94 33.34
CA LEU A 738 3.61 -2.01 34.54
C LEU A 738 4.37 -1.51 35.76
N PHE A 739 3.71 -0.73 36.60
CA PHE A 739 4.29 -0.22 37.84
C PHE A 739 3.28 -0.21 38.98
N CYS A 740 3.82 -0.33 40.20
CA CYS A 740 3.10 -0.19 41.46
C CYS A 740 3.95 0.62 42.43
N GLY A 741 3.51 1.84 42.78
CA GLY A 741 4.31 2.81 43.56
C GLY A 741 5.57 3.20 42.77
N SER A 742 6.73 2.86 43.32
CA SER A 742 8.04 3.07 42.68
C SER A 742 8.62 1.79 42.03
N VAL A 743 7.93 0.67 42.13
CA VAL A 743 8.37 -0.64 41.58
C VAL A 743 7.86 -0.79 40.15
N PHE A 744 8.77 -1.17 39.26
CA PHE A 744 8.46 -1.52 37.86
C PHE A 744 8.65 -3.01 37.63
N ALA A 745 7.75 -3.60 36.86
CA ALA A 745 7.95 -4.97 36.36
C ALA A 745 9.15 -5.04 35.42
N THR A 746 9.89 -6.13 35.53
CA THR A 746 11.00 -6.48 34.61
C THR A 746 10.71 -7.80 33.92
N PRO A 747 11.39 -8.17 32.84
CA PRO A 747 11.14 -9.44 32.14
C PRO A 747 11.28 -10.70 33.01
N THR A 748 11.90 -10.58 34.18
CA THR A 748 12.13 -11.70 35.10
C THR A 748 11.50 -11.52 36.49
N GLN A 749 10.91 -10.35 36.76
CA GLN A 749 10.31 -10.01 38.06
C GLN A 749 8.93 -9.38 37.86
N PRO A 750 7.85 -10.15 37.93
CA PRO A 750 6.50 -9.66 37.81
C PRO A 750 6.05 -8.91 39.08
N ILE A 751 5.06 -8.07 38.93
CA ILE A 751 4.27 -7.49 40.01
C ILE A 751 3.07 -8.42 40.25
N LEU A 752 3.07 -9.18 41.36
CA LEU A 752 2.03 -10.15 41.67
C LEU A 752 0.84 -9.52 42.41
N SER A 753 1.04 -8.39 43.08
CA SER A 753 -0.01 -7.67 43.79
C SER A 753 0.33 -6.19 43.91
N CYS A 754 -0.66 -5.33 43.97
CA CYS A 754 -0.47 -3.88 44.08
C CYS A 754 -1.53 -3.23 44.96
N ASN A 755 -1.10 -2.65 46.09
CA ASN A 755 -1.95 -1.90 47.02
C ASN A 755 -1.71 -0.38 46.89
N SER A 756 -0.83 0.08 46.02
CA SER A 756 -0.55 1.50 45.83
C SER A 756 -1.62 2.19 45.00
N ALA A 757 -2.02 3.40 45.42
CA ALA A 757 -2.86 4.26 44.59
C ALA A 757 -2.13 4.73 43.32
N ASN A 758 -0.80 4.88 43.39
CA ASN A 758 0.04 5.16 42.22
C ASN A 758 0.39 3.87 41.51
N ARG A 759 -0.46 3.48 40.56
CA ARG A 759 -0.31 2.25 39.80
C ARG A 759 -0.77 2.47 38.36
N GLY A 760 -0.21 1.73 37.41
CA GLY A 760 -0.57 1.86 36.00
C GLY A 760 0.45 1.21 35.07
N ALA A 761 0.39 1.61 33.81
CA ALA A 761 1.33 1.21 32.79
C ALA A 761 1.85 2.43 32.00
N LEU A 762 3.15 2.42 31.66
CA LEU A 762 3.76 3.54 30.95
C LEU A 762 3.39 3.62 29.46
N ARG A 763 3.14 2.45 28.86
CA ARG A 763 2.97 2.31 27.41
C ARG A 763 1.56 1.92 26.99
N VAL A 764 0.70 1.61 27.96
CA VAL A 764 -0.72 1.35 27.74
C VAL A 764 -1.54 2.24 28.66
N ARG A 765 -2.58 2.89 28.13
CA ARG A 765 -3.55 3.61 28.93
C ARG A 765 -4.64 2.64 29.33
N ILE A 766 -4.64 2.25 30.59
CA ILE A 766 -5.65 1.39 31.21
C ILE A 766 -6.79 2.31 31.69
N PRO A 767 -8.07 2.02 31.38
CA PRO A 767 -9.20 2.74 31.93
C PRO A 767 -9.23 2.72 33.47
N VAL A 768 -9.86 3.70 34.07
CA VAL A 768 -10.14 3.68 35.50
C VAL A 768 -11.09 2.51 35.79
N GLN A 769 -10.83 1.77 36.84
CA GLN A 769 -11.63 0.60 37.24
C GLN A 769 -13.12 0.94 37.32
N GLY A 770 -13.96 0.13 36.66
CA GLY A 770 -15.41 0.31 36.55
C GLY A 770 -15.84 1.32 35.48
N THR A 771 -14.90 1.88 34.69
CA THR A 771 -15.20 2.78 33.57
C THR A 771 -14.87 2.15 32.22
N GLU A 772 -14.39 0.94 32.23
CA GLU A 772 -14.04 0.16 31.06
C GLU A 772 -15.27 -0.07 30.19
N ASN A 773 -15.15 0.14 28.90
CA ASN A 773 -16.20 -0.12 27.93
C ASN A 773 -15.59 -0.30 26.53
N ASP A 774 -15.85 -1.40 25.93
CA ASP A 774 -15.28 -1.80 24.65
C ASP A 774 -15.58 -0.79 23.50
N ASP A 775 -16.69 -0.10 23.55
CA ASP A 775 -17.04 0.93 22.54
C ASP A 775 -16.62 2.35 22.96
N THR A 776 -16.88 2.78 24.19
CA THR A 776 -16.76 4.19 24.56
C THR A 776 -15.45 4.52 25.28
N ASN A 777 -14.88 3.59 26.01
CA ASN A 777 -13.66 3.75 26.79
C ASN A 777 -12.77 2.48 26.78
N PRO A 778 -12.36 1.97 25.59
CA PRO A 778 -11.47 0.83 25.55
C PRO A 778 -10.06 1.22 26.01
N PRO A 779 -9.28 0.26 26.55
CA PRO A 779 -7.86 0.48 26.79
C PRO A 779 -7.13 0.78 25.48
N ARG A 780 -6.07 1.58 25.55
CA ARG A 780 -5.33 2.01 24.37
C ARG A 780 -3.82 2.01 24.62
N ILE A 781 -3.08 1.77 23.56
CA ILE A 781 -1.65 2.07 23.54
C ILE A 781 -1.44 3.54 23.92
N GLY A 782 -0.40 3.83 24.66
CA GLY A 782 -0.03 5.19 25.04
C GLY A 782 0.27 6.07 23.81
N PRO A 783 -0.11 7.34 23.81
CA PRO A 783 0.16 8.22 22.68
C PRO A 783 1.67 8.39 22.45
N ARG A 784 2.05 8.51 21.18
CA ARG A 784 3.45 8.62 20.78
C ARG A 784 3.71 9.82 19.88
N HIS A 785 4.82 10.49 20.13
CA HIS A 785 5.41 11.49 19.26
C HIS A 785 6.74 10.94 18.75
N LEU A 786 6.90 10.82 17.46
CA LEU A 786 8.13 10.37 16.82
C LEU A 786 8.66 11.49 15.93
N PHE A 787 9.93 11.78 16.05
CA PHE A 787 10.59 12.83 15.29
C PHE A 787 11.72 12.21 14.48
N ASP A 788 11.71 12.49 13.17
CA ASP A 788 12.71 12.02 12.23
C ASP A 788 13.34 13.24 11.56
N PHE A 789 14.61 13.12 11.21
CA PHE A 789 15.37 14.20 10.59
C PHE A 789 16.25 13.64 9.48
N SER A 790 16.31 14.32 8.34
CA SER A 790 17.30 14.01 7.33
C SER A 790 17.94 15.26 6.75
N VAL A 791 19.19 15.15 6.38
CA VAL A 791 19.95 16.16 5.67
C VAL A 791 20.66 15.50 4.52
N GLY A 792 20.71 16.17 3.38
CA GLY A 792 21.32 15.59 2.21
C GLY A 792 21.62 16.59 1.10
N THR A 793 22.16 16.06 0.02
CA THR A 793 22.36 16.78 -1.23
C THR A 793 22.12 15.84 -2.39
N ASP A 794 21.46 16.36 -3.43
CA ASP A 794 21.18 15.60 -4.65
C ASP A 794 22.32 15.71 -5.67
N ASN A 795 23.32 16.57 -5.43
CA ASN A 795 24.44 16.78 -6.37
C ASN A 795 25.69 17.36 -5.68
N LEU A 796 26.32 16.60 -4.83
CA LEU A 796 27.49 17.04 -4.04
C LEU A 796 28.64 17.59 -4.90
N LEU A 797 28.82 17.04 -6.11
CA LEU A 797 29.91 17.44 -7.02
C LEU A 797 29.56 18.65 -7.88
N ALA A 798 28.36 19.18 -7.80
CA ALA A 798 27.85 20.31 -8.61
C ALA A 798 27.97 20.10 -10.14
N THR A 799 27.93 18.83 -10.59
CA THR A 799 28.05 18.45 -12.01
C THR A 799 26.70 18.27 -12.68
N GLU A 800 26.63 18.35 -14.01
CA GLU A 800 25.37 18.21 -14.73
C GLU A 800 25.05 16.76 -15.13
N GLN A 801 26.06 15.97 -15.47
CA GLN A 801 25.90 14.62 -16.03
C GLN A 801 25.95 13.50 -14.99
N LYS A 802 26.86 13.62 -14.01
CA LYS A 802 27.00 12.59 -12.96
C LYS A 802 26.84 13.25 -11.61
N LYS A 803 25.75 12.99 -10.95
CA LYS A 803 25.40 13.60 -9.66
C LYS A 803 25.71 12.63 -8.53
N LEU A 804 26.54 13.06 -7.60
CA LEU A 804 26.79 12.33 -6.35
C LEU A 804 25.74 12.77 -5.32
N THR A 805 24.92 11.86 -4.87
CA THR A 805 23.94 12.08 -3.80
C THR A 805 24.50 11.60 -2.46
N LEU A 806 24.24 12.36 -1.43
CA LEU A 806 24.57 11.96 -0.05
C LEU A 806 23.42 12.34 0.87
N ARG A 807 22.98 11.40 1.73
CA ARG A 807 21.92 11.63 2.70
C ARG A 807 22.27 10.99 4.04
N PHE A 808 22.06 11.72 5.10
CA PHE A 808 22.03 11.22 6.46
C PHE A 808 20.61 11.29 6.99
N THR A 809 20.13 10.24 7.65
CA THR A 809 18.82 10.16 8.24
C THR A 809 18.91 9.66 9.68
N ALA A 810 18.21 10.34 10.59
CA ALA A 810 18.01 9.93 11.97
C ALA A 810 16.51 9.77 12.22
N MET A 811 16.09 8.57 12.64
CA MET A 811 14.69 8.25 12.94
C MET A 811 14.51 8.04 14.43
N ASN A 812 13.32 8.39 14.97
CA ASN A 812 13.02 8.37 16.39
C ASN A 812 14.15 9.04 17.21
N ILE A 813 14.50 10.28 16.85
CA ILE A 813 15.68 10.99 17.41
C ILE A 813 15.64 11.14 18.93
N THR A 814 14.44 11.15 19.51
CA THR A 814 14.21 11.19 20.95
C THR A 814 14.41 9.84 21.64
N ASN A 815 14.61 8.76 20.87
CA ASN A 815 14.68 7.38 21.36
C ASN A 815 13.47 6.99 22.23
N LYS A 816 12.28 7.37 21.79
CA LYS A 816 11.04 7.09 22.52
C LYS A 816 10.79 5.60 22.58
N VAL A 817 10.68 5.03 23.79
CA VAL A 817 10.26 3.64 24.00
C VAL A 817 8.73 3.61 24.03
N THR A 818 8.13 3.01 23.00
CA THR A 818 6.68 2.96 22.84
C THR A 818 6.26 1.79 21.96
N LEU A 819 4.99 1.43 22.01
CA LEU A 819 4.41 0.32 21.29
C LEU A 819 3.63 0.80 20.06
N TYR A 820 3.57 -0.03 19.01
CA TYR A 820 2.53 0.03 18.00
C TYR A 820 1.26 -0.63 18.53
N ASN A 821 1.37 -1.85 19.02
CA ASN A 821 0.29 -2.62 19.62
C ASN A 821 0.81 -3.51 20.74
N PHE A 822 -0.11 -4.06 21.57
CA PHE A 822 0.19 -4.97 22.66
C PHE A 822 -0.79 -6.14 22.64
N LEU A 823 -0.26 -7.36 22.52
CA LEU A 823 -1.02 -8.60 22.41
C LEU A 823 -2.21 -8.50 21.45
N SER A 824 -2.02 -7.76 20.36
CA SER A 824 -3.02 -7.65 19.31
C SER A 824 -3.37 -9.05 18.80
N THR A 825 -4.64 -9.30 18.59
CA THR A 825 -5.13 -10.59 18.08
C THR A 825 -4.49 -10.96 16.75
N PHE A 826 -4.15 -9.97 15.93
CA PHE A 826 -3.58 -10.22 14.62
C PHE A 826 -2.04 -10.29 14.62
N SER A 827 -1.38 -9.41 15.35
CA SER A 827 0.08 -9.22 15.21
C SER A 827 0.87 -9.39 16.51
N GLY A 828 0.20 -9.56 17.66
CA GLY A 828 0.86 -9.67 18.96
C GLY A 828 1.36 -8.32 19.50
N THR A 829 2.52 -8.32 20.17
CA THR A 829 3.17 -7.12 20.72
C THR A 829 4.25 -6.63 19.76
N HIS A 830 4.29 -5.31 19.49
CA HIS A 830 5.31 -4.71 18.66
C HIS A 830 5.77 -3.36 19.21
N PHE A 831 7.09 -3.24 19.41
CA PHE A 831 7.74 -1.98 19.76
C PHE A 831 8.08 -1.17 18.49
N VAL A 832 7.86 0.14 18.59
CA VAL A 832 8.45 1.08 17.65
C VAL A 832 9.96 0.95 17.67
N ALA A 833 10.59 1.03 16.51
CA ALA A 833 12.03 0.96 16.41
C ALA A 833 12.71 2.03 17.30
N PRO A 834 13.75 1.67 18.06
CA PRO A 834 14.55 2.66 18.77
C PRO A 834 15.20 3.64 17.80
N ARG A 835 15.88 4.65 18.33
CA ARG A 835 16.60 5.61 17.49
C ARG A 835 17.54 4.89 16.52
N THR A 836 17.38 5.19 15.24
CA THR A 836 18.18 4.62 14.17
C THR A 836 18.83 5.73 13.35
N PHE A 837 20.02 5.43 12.84
CA PHE A 837 20.78 6.29 11.96
C PHE A 837 21.07 5.56 10.66
N GLN A 838 20.98 6.27 9.56
CA GLN A 838 21.33 5.74 8.23
C GLN A 838 22.10 6.79 7.45
N ILE A 839 23.08 6.34 6.70
CA ILE A 839 23.79 7.12 5.68
C ILE A 839 23.59 6.43 4.34
N GLN A 840 23.25 7.21 3.34
CA GLN A 840 23.09 6.75 1.96
C GLN A 840 23.98 7.58 1.06
N ALA A 841 24.78 6.91 0.23
CA ALA A 841 25.54 7.52 -0.84
C ALA A 841 25.11 6.92 -2.18
N GLY A 842 24.99 7.75 -3.21
CA GLY A 842 24.54 7.29 -4.52
C GLY A 842 25.09 8.13 -5.65
N VAL A 843 25.08 7.55 -6.85
CA VAL A 843 25.45 8.22 -8.11
C VAL A 843 24.28 8.12 -9.07
N THR A 844 23.87 9.25 -9.64
CA THR A 844 22.89 9.32 -10.74
C THR A 844 23.62 9.78 -12.01
N PHE A 845 23.36 9.16 -13.15
CA PHE A 845 24.02 9.43 -14.41
C PHE A 845 23.06 9.41 -15.60
#